data_69d9e813ea68ccdf63de9665dfecc8f7
#
_entry.id   69d9e813ea68ccdf63de9665dfecc8f7
#
_cell.length_a   1.000
_cell.length_b   1.000
_cell.length_c   1.000
_cell.angle_alpha   90.00
_cell.angle_beta   90.00
_cell.angle_gamma   90.00
#
_symmetry.space_group_name_H-M   'P 1'
#
loop_
_entity.id
_entity.type
_entity.pdbx_description
1 polymer ?
#
loop_
_entity_poly.entity_id
_entity_poly.type
_entity_poly.pdbx_seq_one_letter_code
_entity_poly.pdbx_strand_id
1 'polypeptide(L)'
;MIVHFDVSRKKSIRAIEEAMTKDQRIFLITQKDPKVEEPSEDDLYKIGTVAMIKQVAKAPKDMLRVLVEGMERAELMQLEDGTSYLEAEVDVLEQEEENLPDTVKEAMLLSMRELFSVYCKENQKMNQEQVRQTLEIDDITDLVDHIAVNIPLTFQQRQQILESASFSERYEILGVILSKEIEVMRLRTEIQEKVKQRIDKNQRDYILREQLKLIREELGEDDTVSDGDHFMQEAEKLQAPKEIKERLIKEIRRFKSLGYNNSESSVSRGYIETLLKLPWEKASRDNRNLDKASQILEADHYGLEKVKERVLEFLAVRTLTKKGSSPILCLVGPPGTGKTSIARSVARSLNKKYVRISLGGVRDEAEIRGHRRTYVGAMPGRIANGLIQAGVKNPLMLLDEIDKVSSDYKGDTASALLEVLDSEQNSKFADHYVDLPLDLSEVLFIATANDPQSIPRPLMDRMEVIEISSYTENEKEHIAREHLIPKQIKANGLKESQLVIGDEVLKDIIEGYTKEAGVRNLERKFGEICRKSARKILQEKEKQVVITKDNLEDFLGRSRYTYQKVNEKDEVGIVRGLAWTSVGGDTLQIEVNLMPGKGDFLLTGQLGDVMKESAQAGISYIRSVADRYGIKPEFFKEHDLHIHIPEGAVPKDGPSAGITMATAMLSAITGRAVRANLAMTGEITLRGRVLPIGGLKEKMLAAKYAGITKILVPDQNRPDVEEIDGEIKDGLTIVFVEKMEQVLKEALV
;
A
#
# COMPACT_ATOMS: atom_id res chain seq x y z
N MET A 1 -21.58 34.21 22.11
CA MET A 1 -21.86 32.84 22.60
C MET A 1 -21.15 32.64 23.94
N ILE A 2 -21.82 31.95 24.91
CA ILE A 2 -21.27 31.74 26.27
C ILE A 2 -20.84 30.29 26.41
N VAL A 3 -19.57 30.09 26.77
CA VAL A 3 -18.96 28.76 26.90
C VAL A 3 -18.20 28.68 28.24
N HIS A 4 -18.18 27.51 28.85
CA HIS A 4 -17.38 27.25 30.04
C HIS A 4 -16.34 26.16 29.80
N PHE A 5 -15.15 26.32 30.35
CA PHE A 5 -14.08 25.33 30.32
C PHE A 5 -13.20 25.39 31.57
N ASP A 6 -12.50 24.30 31.80
CA ASP A 6 -11.61 24.18 32.94
C ASP A 6 -10.16 24.47 32.52
N VAL A 7 -9.43 25.27 33.29
CA VAL A 7 -8.07 25.69 33.05
C VAL A 7 -7.15 25.14 34.14
N SER A 8 -6.09 24.45 33.76
CA SER A 8 -5.13 23.80 34.67
C SER A 8 -3.69 24.33 34.52
N ARG A 9 -3.32 24.89 33.39
CA ARG A 9 -1.95 25.38 33.14
C ARG A 9 -1.66 26.67 33.90
N LYS A 10 -0.52 26.73 34.59
CA LYS A 10 -0.16 27.88 35.44
C LYS A 10 -0.12 29.20 34.70
N LYS A 11 0.46 29.24 33.46
CA LYS A 11 0.51 30.46 32.63
C LYS A 11 -0.90 30.91 32.22
N SER A 12 -1.79 29.99 31.85
CA SER A 12 -3.18 30.30 31.50
C SER A 12 -4.02 30.76 32.69
N ILE A 13 -3.79 30.18 33.88
CA ILE A 13 -4.44 30.61 35.14
C ILE A 13 -4.04 32.06 35.46
N ARG A 14 -2.77 32.39 35.37
CA ARG A 14 -2.28 33.77 35.57
C ARG A 14 -2.80 34.76 34.55
N ALA A 15 -2.89 34.34 33.29
CA ALA A 15 -3.48 35.18 32.23
C ALA A 15 -4.93 35.55 32.57
N ILE A 16 -5.72 34.61 33.09
CA ILE A 16 -7.10 34.82 33.50
C ILE A 16 -7.18 35.76 34.74
N GLU A 17 -6.32 35.52 35.71
CA GLU A 17 -6.27 36.36 36.93
C GLU A 17 -5.91 37.81 36.56
N GLU A 18 -4.94 38.02 35.66
CA GLU A 18 -4.55 39.32 35.20
C GLU A 18 -5.63 40.01 34.38
N ALA A 19 -6.27 39.28 33.46
CA ALA A 19 -7.39 39.78 32.67
C ALA A 19 -8.58 40.24 33.54
N MET A 20 -8.86 39.51 34.65
CA MET A 20 -9.90 39.90 35.57
C MET A 20 -9.61 41.21 36.32
N THR A 21 -8.35 41.60 36.45
CA THR A 21 -7.95 42.89 37.06
C THR A 21 -7.97 44.06 36.09
N LYS A 22 -7.97 43.78 34.78
CA LYS A 22 -7.95 44.77 33.71
C LYS A 22 -9.35 44.93 33.06
N ASP A 23 -9.45 44.56 31.79
CA ASP A 23 -10.65 44.75 30.95
C ASP A 23 -11.51 43.48 30.79
N GLN A 24 -11.12 42.41 31.45
CA GLN A 24 -11.78 41.09 31.38
C GLN A 24 -11.75 40.43 30.02
N ARG A 25 -10.89 40.92 29.09
CA ARG A 25 -10.72 40.32 27.76
C ARG A 25 -9.59 39.31 27.76
N ILE A 26 -9.78 38.24 27.04
CA ILE A 26 -8.79 37.21 26.86
C ILE A 26 -8.82 36.68 25.42
N PHE A 27 -7.68 36.38 24.87
CA PHE A 27 -7.59 35.74 23.55
C PHE A 27 -7.51 34.21 23.73
N LEU A 28 -8.45 33.51 23.13
CA LEU A 28 -8.55 32.05 23.15
C LEU A 28 -8.07 31.52 21.81
N ILE A 29 -7.00 30.73 21.85
CA ILE A 29 -6.38 30.15 20.66
C ILE A 29 -6.20 28.66 20.83
N THR A 30 -6.40 27.91 19.74
CA THR A 30 -6.32 26.45 19.72
C THR A 30 -4.87 26.00 19.49
N GLN A 31 -4.44 24.98 20.21
CA GLN A 31 -3.15 24.33 20.05
C GLN A 31 -3.23 23.23 19.00
N LYS A 32 -2.20 23.12 18.11
CA LYS A 32 -2.18 22.08 17.05
C LYS A 32 -2.01 20.68 17.61
N ASP A 33 -1.12 20.48 18.57
CA ASP A 33 -0.96 19.21 19.30
C ASP A 33 -1.26 19.39 20.79
N PRO A 34 -2.37 18.83 21.31
CA PRO A 34 -2.74 18.93 22.71
C PRO A 34 -1.72 18.36 23.70
N LYS A 35 -0.74 17.57 23.25
CA LYS A 35 0.26 16.91 24.11
C LYS A 35 1.43 17.82 24.49
N VAL A 36 1.63 18.93 23.78
CA VAL A 36 2.69 19.87 24.08
C VAL A 36 2.30 20.69 25.32
N GLU A 37 3.08 20.60 26.39
CA GLU A 37 2.76 21.28 27.67
C GLU A 37 3.04 22.80 27.60
N GLU A 38 4.10 23.21 26.93
CA GLU A 38 4.49 24.62 26.71
C GLU A 38 4.53 24.90 25.20
N PRO A 39 3.40 25.32 24.58
CA PRO A 39 3.35 25.57 23.15
C PRO A 39 4.09 26.86 22.79
N SER A 40 4.87 26.79 21.72
CA SER A 40 5.43 27.95 21.02
C SER A 40 4.41 28.52 20.03
N GLU A 41 4.72 29.63 19.40
CA GLU A 41 3.85 30.23 18.37
C GLU A 41 3.57 29.27 17.21
N ASP A 42 4.56 28.46 16.80
CA ASP A 42 4.40 27.45 15.73
C ASP A 42 3.45 26.32 16.10
N ASP A 43 3.26 26.05 17.39
CA ASP A 43 2.36 25.01 17.92
C ASP A 43 0.91 25.47 18.01
N LEU A 44 0.64 26.75 17.77
CA LEU A 44 -0.68 27.35 17.82
C LEU A 44 -1.27 27.52 16.41
N TYR A 45 -2.59 27.52 16.35
CA TYR A 45 -3.26 28.00 15.14
C TYR A 45 -3.16 29.52 15.07
N LYS A 46 -3.33 30.11 13.90
CA LYS A 46 -3.20 31.57 13.77
C LYS A 46 -4.46 32.31 14.17
N ILE A 47 -5.63 31.73 13.93
CA ILE A 47 -6.92 32.35 14.19
C ILE A 47 -7.52 31.82 15.49
N GLY A 48 -7.90 32.73 16.36
CA GLY A 48 -8.53 32.49 17.63
C GLY A 48 -9.74 33.38 17.87
N THR A 49 -10.19 33.46 19.10
CA THR A 49 -11.35 34.26 19.51
C THR A 49 -11.01 35.18 20.66
N VAL A 50 -11.25 36.46 20.53
CA VAL A 50 -11.26 37.40 21.64
C VAL A 50 -12.54 37.18 22.43
N ALA A 51 -12.42 36.88 23.70
CA ALA A 51 -13.54 36.57 24.57
C ALA A 51 -13.53 37.42 25.85
N MET A 52 -14.71 37.72 26.36
CA MET A 52 -14.90 38.42 27.63
C MET A 52 -15.14 37.41 28.74
N ILE A 53 -14.40 37.49 29.82
CA ILE A 53 -14.60 36.65 31.00
C ILE A 53 -15.79 37.17 31.81
N LYS A 54 -16.82 36.32 31.96
CA LYS A 54 -18.03 36.65 32.70
C LYS A 54 -17.96 36.19 34.16
N GLN A 55 -17.38 35.01 34.39
CA GLN A 55 -17.29 34.44 35.72
C GLN A 55 -16.09 33.47 35.83
N VAL A 56 -15.43 33.52 36.95
CA VAL A 56 -14.33 32.58 37.31
C VAL A 56 -14.70 31.90 38.60
N ALA A 57 -14.63 30.58 38.67
CA ALA A 57 -14.86 29.79 39.85
C ALA A 57 -13.68 28.84 40.09
N LYS A 58 -13.28 28.63 41.35
CA LYS A 58 -12.25 27.66 41.71
C LYS A 58 -12.83 26.23 41.62
N ALA A 59 -12.14 25.38 40.90
CA ALA A 59 -12.44 23.96 40.78
C ALA A 59 -11.42 23.12 41.60
N PRO A 60 -11.72 21.85 41.94
CA PRO A 60 -10.79 20.95 42.62
C PRO A 60 -9.46 20.80 41.86
N LYS A 61 -8.38 20.53 42.59
CA LYS A 61 -7.01 20.34 42.04
C LYS A 61 -6.36 21.57 41.41
N ASP A 62 -6.54 22.75 42.03
CA ASP A 62 -5.98 24.04 41.59
C ASP A 62 -6.35 24.42 40.14
N MET A 63 -7.50 23.98 39.65
CA MET A 63 -8.07 24.37 38.37
C MET A 63 -9.01 25.55 38.52
N LEU A 64 -9.11 26.37 37.47
CA LEU A 64 -10.12 27.42 37.37
C LEU A 64 -11.19 27.00 36.34
N ARG A 65 -12.45 27.09 36.71
CA ARG A 65 -13.57 27.02 35.77
C ARG A 65 -13.96 28.44 35.37
N VAL A 66 -13.86 28.66 34.09
CA VAL A 66 -14.06 30.00 33.49
C VAL A 66 -15.28 29.98 32.57
N LEU A 67 -16.14 30.98 32.77
CA LEU A 67 -17.26 31.25 31.85
C LEU A 67 -16.88 32.43 30.99
N VAL A 68 -16.83 32.27 29.68
CA VAL A 68 -16.46 33.30 28.72
C VAL A 68 -17.56 33.52 27.70
N GLU A 69 -17.64 34.73 27.22
CA GLU A 69 -18.46 35.11 26.06
C GLU A 69 -17.52 35.46 24.89
N GLY A 70 -17.59 34.68 23.79
CA GLY A 70 -16.84 34.98 22.58
C GLY A 70 -17.38 36.27 21.93
N MET A 71 -16.48 37.20 21.66
CA MET A 71 -16.77 38.52 21.09
C MET A 71 -16.47 38.56 19.60
N GLU A 72 -15.24 38.42 19.24
CA GLU A 72 -14.71 38.65 17.90
C GLU A 72 -13.67 37.59 17.54
N ARG A 73 -13.52 37.34 16.24
CA ARG A 73 -12.42 36.53 15.71
C ARG A 73 -11.19 37.42 15.54
N ALA A 74 -10.01 36.86 15.86
CA ALA A 74 -8.79 37.62 15.68
C ALA A 74 -7.65 36.71 15.21
N GLU A 75 -6.75 37.28 14.43
CA GLU A 75 -5.51 36.62 14.00
C GLU A 75 -4.38 36.96 14.98
N LEU A 76 -3.62 35.96 15.34
CA LEU A 76 -2.41 36.10 16.14
C LEU A 76 -1.29 36.71 15.28
N MET A 77 -0.87 37.93 15.61
CA MET A 77 0.21 38.64 14.91
C MET A 77 1.56 38.35 15.56
N GLN A 78 1.62 38.38 16.87
CA GLN A 78 2.85 38.11 17.64
C GLN A 78 2.50 37.55 19.00
N LEU A 79 3.28 36.56 19.44
CA LEU A 79 3.18 35.99 20.78
C LEU A 79 4.38 36.43 21.62
N GLU A 80 4.12 37.10 22.73
CA GLU A 80 5.13 37.42 23.70
C GLU A 80 5.09 36.50 24.89
N ASP A 81 6.15 35.72 25.12
CA ASP A 81 6.28 34.88 26.30
C ASP A 81 6.76 35.69 27.51
N GLY A 82 5.82 36.35 28.15
CA GLY A 82 6.06 37.08 29.39
C GLY A 82 6.54 36.16 30.52
N THR A 83 7.22 36.66 31.49
CA THR A 83 7.77 35.88 32.61
C THR A 83 6.73 35.14 33.43
N SER A 84 5.47 35.52 33.32
CA SER A 84 4.37 34.98 34.16
C SER A 84 3.19 34.41 33.38
N TYR A 85 2.84 34.92 32.22
CA TYR A 85 1.78 34.47 31.32
C TYR A 85 2.10 34.87 29.88
N LEU A 86 1.34 34.33 28.91
CA LEU A 86 1.49 34.65 27.48
C LEU A 86 0.65 35.87 27.15
N GLU A 87 1.25 36.85 26.48
CA GLU A 87 0.57 38.00 25.88
C GLU A 87 0.59 37.85 24.35
N ALA A 88 -0.50 38.26 23.70
CA ALA A 88 -0.62 38.16 22.26
C ALA A 88 -1.03 39.52 21.68
N GLU A 89 -0.33 39.94 20.64
CA GLU A 89 -0.81 41.00 19.75
C GLU A 89 -1.71 40.34 18.71
N VAL A 90 -2.96 40.81 18.61
CA VAL A 90 -3.97 40.24 17.73
C VAL A 90 -4.60 41.30 16.85
N ASP A 91 -4.86 40.94 15.60
CA ASP A 91 -5.62 41.75 14.67
C ASP A 91 -7.05 41.20 14.57
N VAL A 92 -8.04 42.07 14.83
CA VAL A 92 -9.44 41.68 14.82
C VAL A 92 -9.91 41.54 13.38
N LEU A 93 -10.37 40.33 13.02
CA LEU A 93 -10.87 40.03 11.68
C LEU A 93 -12.25 40.66 11.50
N GLU A 94 -12.33 41.67 10.64
CA GLU A 94 -13.61 42.19 10.20
C GLU A 94 -14.35 41.09 9.39
N GLN A 95 -15.64 40.86 9.71
CA GLN A 95 -16.43 39.95 8.91
C GLN A 95 -16.64 40.59 7.54
N GLU A 96 -16.21 39.94 6.48
CA GLU A 96 -16.54 40.36 5.12
C GLU A 96 -18.08 40.31 4.95
N GLU A 97 -18.69 41.48 4.81
CA GLU A 97 -20.11 41.56 4.45
C GLU A 97 -20.30 41.08 3.00
N GLU A 98 -20.56 39.81 2.84
CA GLU A 98 -20.95 39.25 1.53
C GLU A 98 -22.33 39.74 1.14
N ASN A 99 -22.40 40.57 0.08
CA ASN A 99 -23.65 41.06 -0.49
C ASN A 99 -24.34 39.94 -1.31
N LEU A 100 -24.81 38.90 -0.63
CA LEU A 100 -25.57 37.83 -1.27
C LEU A 100 -27.02 38.27 -1.50
N PRO A 101 -27.59 37.98 -2.68
CA PRO A 101 -29.00 38.22 -2.94
C PRO A 101 -29.88 37.45 -1.94
N ASP A 102 -30.98 38.07 -1.52
CA ASP A 102 -31.91 37.47 -0.53
C ASP A 102 -32.39 36.08 -0.96
N THR A 103 -32.63 35.88 -2.25
CA THR A 103 -33.03 34.57 -2.82
C THR A 103 -31.94 33.49 -2.65
N VAL A 104 -30.67 33.89 -2.67
CA VAL A 104 -29.55 32.97 -2.44
C VAL A 104 -29.45 32.62 -0.96
N LYS A 105 -29.57 33.61 -0.08
CA LYS A 105 -29.60 33.39 1.39
C LYS A 105 -30.73 32.46 1.79
N GLU A 106 -31.92 32.66 1.23
CA GLU A 106 -33.09 31.82 1.49
C GLU A 106 -32.90 30.38 1.01
N ALA A 107 -32.32 30.19 -0.19
CA ALA A 107 -31.97 28.86 -0.71
C ALA A 107 -30.94 28.15 0.16
N MET A 108 -29.90 28.87 0.61
CA MET A 108 -28.87 28.35 1.50
C MET A 108 -29.45 27.96 2.87
N LEU A 109 -30.33 28.79 3.41
CA LEU A 109 -31.05 28.53 4.67
C LEU A 109 -31.86 27.23 4.60
N LEU A 110 -32.66 27.08 3.55
CA LEU A 110 -33.47 25.87 3.34
C LEU A 110 -32.58 24.62 3.18
N SER A 111 -31.54 24.71 2.38
CA SER A 111 -30.62 23.60 2.15
C SER A 111 -29.89 23.18 3.43
N MET A 112 -29.43 24.13 4.25
CA MET A 112 -28.77 23.85 5.50
C MET A 112 -29.72 23.23 6.54
N ARG A 113 -30.95 23.75 6.64
CA ARG A 113 -31.99 23.18 7.50
C ARG A 113 -32.36 21.76 7.09
N GLU A 114 -32.46 21.47 5.79
CA GLU A 114 -32.71 20.11 5.28
C GLU A 114 -31.57 19.18 5.62
N LEU A 115 -30.33 19.58 5.36
CA LEU A 115 -29.12 18.78 5.65
C LEU A 115 -29.01 18.50 7.15
N PHE A 116 -29.20 19.49 8.00
CA PHE A 116 -29.22 19.32 9.45
C PHE A 116 -30.37 18.43 9.93
N SER A 117 -31.56 18.56 9.35
CA SER A 117 -32.69 17.67 9.65
C SER A 117 -32.37 16.20 9.33
N VAL A 118 -31.74 15.94 8.17
CA VAL A 118 -31.28 14.60 7.80
C VAL A 118 -30.23 14.07 8.81
N TYR A 119 -29.25 14.91 9.18
CA TYR A 119 -28.24 14.57 10.18
C TYR A 119 -28.89 14.18 11.52
N CYS A 120 -29.86 14.97 12.00
CA CYS A 120 -30.55 14.70 13.26
C CYS A 120 -31.40 13.42 13.23
N LYS A 121 -32.00 13.08 12.07
CA LYS A 121 -32.72 11.81 11.89
C LYS A 121 -31.82 10.59 12.00
N GLU A 122 -30.63 10.67 11.44
CA GLU A 122 -29.64 9.58 11.50
C GLU A 122 -28.97 9.53 12.88
N ASN A 123 -28.84 10.67 13.59
CA ASN A 123 -28.24 10.77 14.91
C ASN A 123 -29.29 10.78 16.03
N GLN A 124 -29.79 9.62 16.44
CA GLN A 124 -30.82 9.46 17.46
C GLN A 124 -30.43 9.97 18.89
N LYS A 125 -29.20 10.42 19.08
CA LYS A 125 -28.71 10.88 20.41
C LYS A 125 -28.87 12.38 20.62
N MET A 126 -29.35 13.14 19.64
CA MET A 126 -29.54 14.58 19.78
C MET A 126 -30.81 14.91 20.54
N ASN A 127 -30.70 15.94 21.39
CA ASN A 127 -31.85 16.44 22.15
C ASN A 127 -32.86 17.13 21.22
N GLN A 128 -34.08 16.62 21.17
CA GLN A 128 -35.12 17.11 20.26
C GLN A 128 -35.46 18.60 20.48
N GLU A 129 -35.37 19.11 21.69
CA GLU A 129 -35.57 20.51 22.00
C GLU A 129 -34.50 21.42 21.38
N GLN A 130 -33.24 21.00 21.46
CA GLN A 130 -32.14 21.73 20.84
C GLN A 130 -32.26 21.71 19.28
N VAL A 131 -32.62 20.57 18.71
CA VAL A 131 -32.87 20.46 17.27
C VAL A 131 -33.95 21.43 16.82
N ARG A 132 -35.07 21.51 17.55
CA ARG A 132 -36.16 22.41 17.23
C ARG A 132 -35.73 23.86 17.31
N GLN A 133 -35.04 24.27 18.37
CA GLN A 133 -34.54 25.64 18.55
C GLN A 133 -33.56 26.02 17.42
N THR A 134 -32.69 25.10 17.00
CA THR A 134 -31.76 25.35 15.90
C THR A 134 -32.48 25.50 14.56
N LEU A 135 -33.51 24.71 14.29
CA LEU A 135 -34.28 24.79 13.03
C LEU A 135 -35.21 26.03 12.95
N GLU A 136 -35.53 26.69 14.06
CA GLU A 136 -36.31 27.90 14.15
C GLU A 136 -35.50 29.20 13.87
N ILE A 137 -34.18 29.13 13.74
CA ILE A 137 -33.30 30.27 13.46
C ILE A 137 -33.49 30.72 12.01
N ASP A 138 -33.87 32.00 11.84
CA ASP A 138 -34.19 32.57 10.52
C ASP A 138 -33.01 33.23 9.82
N ASP A 139 -31.95 33.59 10.55
CA ASP A 139 -30.72 34.08 9.95
C ASP A 139 -29.79 32.90 9.61
N ILE A 140 -29.29 32.88 8.36
CA ILE A 140 -28.45 31.79 7.86
C ILE A 140 -27.07 31.74 8.53
N THR A 141 -26.53 32.91 8.90
CA THR A 141 -25.23 33.01 9.56
C THR A 141 -25.30 32.44 10.96
N ASP A 142 -26.36 32.85 11.69
CA ASP A 142 -26.65 32.33 13.03
C ASP A 142 -26.94 30.83 13.00
N LEU A 143 -27.66 30.35 11.97
CA LEU A 143 -27.94 28.92 11.80
C LEU A 143 -26.68 28.10 11.60
N VAL A 144 -25.78 28.53 10.73
CA VAL A 144 -24.49 27.84 10.46
C VAL A 144 -23.65 27.76 11.72
N ASP A 145 -23.49 28.87 12.43
CA ASP A 145 -22.69 28.91 13.66
C ASP A 145 -23.34 28.07 14.78
N HIS A 146 -24.68 28.11 14.88
CA HIS A 146 -25.41 27.29 15.86
C HIS A 146 -25.30 25.79 15.62
N ILE A 147 -25.37 25.37 14.36
CA ILE A 147 -25.18 23.98 13.97
C ILE A 147 -23.74 23.54 14.30
N ALA A 148 -22.73 24.33 13.89
CA ALA A 148 -21.31 24.02 14.11
C ALA A 148 -20.97 23.80 15.59
N VAL A 149 -21.66 24.49 16.49
CA VAL A 149 -21.46 24.34 17.93
C VAL A 149 -22.16 23.10 18.49
N ASN A 150 -23.36 22.78 18.03
CA ASN A 150 -24.21 21.75 18.62
C ASN A 150 -23.92 20.34 18.09
N ILE A 151 -23.20 20.19 16.98
CA ILE A 151 -22.76 18.88 16.49
C ILE A 151 -21.41 18.47 17.06
N PRO A 152 -21.14 17.16 17.26
CA PRO A 152 -19.89 16.66 17.83
C PRO A 152 -18.75 16.69 16.81
N LEU A 153 -18.23 17.86 16.52
CA LEU A 153 -17.09 18.07 15.65
C LEU A 153 -15.77 17.82 16.39
N THR A 154 -14.76 17.35 15.65
CA THR A 154 -13.36 17.33 16.12
C THR A 154 -12.84 18.75 16.28
N PHE A 155 -11.80 18.95 17.12
CA PHE A 155 -11.23 20.29 17.30
C PHE A 155 -10.65 20.85 16.00
N GLN A 156 -10.10 20.00 15.12
CA GLN A 156 -9.60 20.42 13.81
C GLN A 156 -10.73 20.94 12.90
N GLN A 157 -11.87 20.26 12.88
CA GLN A 157 -13.05 20.70 12.12
C GLN A 157 -13.60 22.02 12.63
N ARG A 158 -13.67 22.18 13.96
CA ARG A 158 -14.09 23.44 14.57
C ARG A 158 -13.12 24.57 14.26
N GLN A 159 -11.82 24.29 14.28
CA GLN A 159 -10.80 25.27 13.94
C GLN A 159 -10.90 25.65 12.47
N GLN A 160 -11.10 24.71 11.56
CA GLN A 160 -11.31 24.98 10.14
C GLN A 160 -12.49 25.92 9.88
N ILE A 161 -13.62 25.74 10.59
CA ILE A 161 -14.76 26.63 10.51
C ILE A 161 -14.45 28.01 11.10
N LEU A 162 -13.66 28.08 12.18
CA LEU A 162 -13.25 29.34 12.83
C LEU A 162 -12.31 30.14 11.91
N GLU A 163 -11.42 29.48 11.18
CA GLU A 163 -10.44 30.10 10.28
C GLU A 163 -11.05 30.71 9.04
N SER A 164 -12.23 30.27 8.63
CA SER A 164 -12.91 30.79 7.45
C SER A 164 -13.43 32.21 7.68
N ALA A 165 -12.85 33.18 6.99
CA ALA A 165 -13.23 34.60 7.09
C ALA A 165 -14.59 34.84 6.43
N SER A 166 -14.86 34.22 5.28
CA SER A 166 -16.06 34.35 4.48
C SER A 166 -17.20 33.51 5.03
N PHE A 167 -18.39 34.01 4.98
CA PHE A 167 -19.61 33.26 5.34
C PHE A 167 -19.85 32.09 4.39
N SER A 168 -19.72 32.31 3.09
CA SER A 168 -19.93 31.27 2.07
C SER A 168 -18.98 30.08 2.27
N GLU A 169 -17.74 30.35 2.61
CA GLU A 169 -16.76 29.29 2.90
C GLU A 169 -17.14 28.48 4.14
N ARG A 170 -17.58 29.12 5.21
CA ARG A 170 -18.07 28.42 6.42
C ARG A 170 -19.27 27.54 6.13
N TYR A 171 -20.19 28.05 5.33
CA TYR A 171 -21.36 27.30 4.88
C TYR A 171 -20.97 26.03 4.11
N GLU A 172 -20.06 26.16 3.16
CA GLU A 172 -19.57 25.03 2.37
C GLU A 172 -18.85 23.99 3.24
N ILE A 173 -17.93 24.44 4.10
CA ILE A 173 -17.18 23.53 5.00
C ILE A 173 -18.15 22.75 5.90
N LEU A 174 -19.12 23.45 6.52
CA LEU A 174 -20.09 22.78 7.37
C LEU A 174 -20.97 21.81 6.58
N GLY A 175 -21.38 22.18 5.37
CA GLY A 175 -22.16 21.33 4.47
C GLY A 175 -21.43 20.05 4.09
N VAL A 176 -20.14 20.15 3.76
CA VAL A 176 -19.29 18.99 3.46
C VAL A 176 -19.12 18.08 4.68
N ILE A 177 -18.88 18.66 5.87
CA ILE A 177 -18.74 17.90 7.10
C ILE A 177 -20.05 17.16 7.42
N LEU A 178 -21.19 17.84 7.40
CA LEU A 178 -22.51 17.21 7.65
C LEU A 178 -22.81 16.09 6.67
N SER A 179 -22.57 16.31 5.38
CA SER A 179 -22.79 15.30 4.34
C SER A 179 -21.96 14.04 4.59
N LYS A 180 -20.69 14.21 4.94
CA LYS A 180 -19.77 13.11 5.27
C LYS A 180 -20.20 12.35 6.53
N GLU A 181 -20.60 13.06 7.57
CA GLU A 181 -21.08 12.44 8.81
C GLU A 181 -22.37 11.64 8.58
N ILE A 182 -23.32 12.18 7.78
CA ILE A 182 -24.53 11.45 7.38
C ILE A 182 -24.18 10.14 6.66
N GLU A 183 -23.26 10.18 5.71
CA GLU A 183 -22.82 9.00 4.98
C GLU A 183 -22.21 7.94 5.90
N VAL A 184 -21.34 8.37 6.80
CA VAL A 184 -20.71 7.48 7.80
C VAL A 184 -21.76 6.85 8.71
N MET A 185 -22.74 7.62 9.19
CA MET A 185 -23.83 7.10 10.05
C MET A 185 -24.69 6.08 9.30
N ARG A 186 -25.06 6.33 8.05
CA ARG A 186 -25.82 5.39 7.20
C ARG A 186 -25.07 4.09 7.00
N LEU A 187 -23.80 4.16 6.64
CA LEU A 187 -22.95 2.99 6.49
C LEU A 187 -22.83 2.19 7.81
N ARG A 188 -22.70 2.88 8.93
CA ARG A 188 -22.66 2.26 10.26
C ARG A 188 -23.96 1.54 10.59
N THR A 189 -25.10 2.14 10.31
CA THR A 189 -26.42 1.54 10.51
C THR A 189 -26.61 0.32 9.62
N GLU A 190 -26.23 0.40 8.35
CA GLU A 190 -26.29 -0.74 7.42
C GLU A 190 -25.41 -1.91 7.88
N ILE A 191 -24.20 -1.62 8.36
CA ILE A 191 -23.31 -2.64 8.92
C ILE A 191 -23.94 -3.27 10.17
N GLN A 192 -24.49 -2.45 11.07
CA GLN A 192 -25.14 -2.95 12.29
C GLN A 192 -26.36 -3.83 11.97
N GLU A 193 -27.18 -3.45 11.00
CA GLU A 193 -28.30 -4.28 10.54
C GLU A 193 -27.85 -5.61 9.94
N LYS A 194 -26.80 -5.59 9.10
CA LYS A 194 -26.21 -6.82 8.55
C LYS A 194 -25.65 -7.72 9.66
N VAL A 195 -24.99 -7.13 10.67
CA VAL A 195 -24.48 -7.87 11.83
C VAL A 195 -25.64 -8.45 12.64
N LYS A 196 -26.70 -7.65 12.91
CA LYS A 196 -27.88 -8.09 13.64
C LYS A 196 -28.59 -9.26 12.92
N GLN A 197 -28.81 -9.14 11.60
CA GLN A 197 -29.40 -10.22 10.80
C GLN A 197 -28.55 -11.49 10.85
N ARG A 198 -27.24 -11.36 10.90
CA ARG A 198 -26.30 -12.50 11.02
C ARG A 198 -26.36 -13.15 12.41
N ILE A 199 -26.50 -12.32 13.46
CA ILE A 199 -26.67 -12.78 14.85
C ILE A 199 -28.04 -13.46 14.98
N ASP A 200 -29.12 -12.85 14.51
CA ASP A 200 -30.46 -13.41 14.56
C ASP A 200 -30.58 -14.74 13.81
N LYS A 201 -29.91 -14.85 12.63
CA LYS A 201 -29.81 -16.10 11.89
C LYS A 201 -29.05 -17.18 12.68
N ASN A 202 -27.90 -16.80 13.27
CA ASN A 202 -27.11 -17.73 14.09
C ASN A 202 -27.86 -18.13 15.36
N GLN A 203 -28.60 -17.22 15.97
CA GLN A 203 -29.41 -17.48 17.17
C GLN A 203 -30.61 -18.39 16.83
N ARG A 204 -31.23 -18.19 15.66
CA ARG A 204 -32.30 -19.08 15.17
C ARG A 204 -31.75 -20.47 14.83
N ASP A 205 -30.60 -20.54 14.17
CA ASP A 205 -29.93 -21.83 13.91
C ASP A 205 -29.51 -22.55 15.21
N TYR A 206 -29.08 -21.77 16.21
CA TYR A 206 -28.80 -22.31 17.55
C TYR A 206 -30.07 -22.86 18.22
N ILE A 207 -31.16 -22.11 18.23
CA ILE A 207 -32.45 -22.54 18.84
C ILE A 207 -32.97 -23.77 18.13
N LEU A 208 -32.93 -23.82 16.79
CA LEU A 208 -33.33 -25.00 16.00
C LEU A 208 -32.45 -26.22 16.30
N ARG A 209 -31.15 -26.02 16.50
CA ARG A 209 -30.23 -27.09 16.92
C ARG A 209 -30.50 -27.55 18.33
N GLU A 210 -30.83 -26.65 19.24
CA GLU A 210 -31.17 -26.97 20.62
C GLU A 210 -32.52 -27.71 20.71
N GLN A 211 -33.51 -27.31 19.88
CA GLN A 211 -34.77 -28.05 19.76
C GLN A 211 -34.55 -29.46 19.16
N LEU A 212 -33.71 -29.59 18.15
CA LEU A 212 -33.31 -30.85 17.56
C LEU A 212 -32.59 -31.75 18.60
N LYS A 213 -31.80 -31.13 19.48
CA LYS A 213 -31.10 -31.77 20.56
C LYS A 213 -32.10 -32.33 21.63
N LEU A 214 -33.04 -31.49 22.08
CA LEU A 214 -34.07 -31.89 23.02
C LEU A 214 -34.93 -33.05 22.47
N ILE A 215 -35.28 -33.02 21.19
CA ILE A 215 -35.98 -34.08 20.51
C ILE A 215 -35.15 -35.39 20.47
N ARG A 216 -33.84 -35.26 20.24
CA ARG A 216 -32.92 -36.42 20.25
C ARG A 216 -32.69 -36.97 21.66
N GLU A 217 -32.59 -36.09 22.68
CA GLU A 217 -32.53 -36.51 24.10
C GLU A 217 -33.80 -37.27 24.51
N GLU A 218 -35.01 -36.84 24.08
CA GLU A 218 -36.26 -37.55 24.32
C GLU A 218 -36.34 -38.87 23.55
N LEU A 219 -35.66 -38.99 22.40
CA LEU A 219 -35.53 -40.21 21.62
C LEU A 219 -34.42 -41.15 22.13
N GLY A 220 -33.66 -40.73 23.18
CA GLY A 220 -32.60 -41.55 23.76
C GLY A 220 -31.30 -41.58 22.92
N GLU A 221 -31.13 -40.68 21.95
CA GLU A 221 -29.92 -40.53 21.17
C GLU A 221 -28.97 -39.52 21.89
N ASP A 222 -28.01 -40.01 22.65
CA ASP A 222 -27.02 -39.24 23.37
C ASP A 222 -25.89 -38.79 22.39
N ASP A 223 -25.99 -37.57 21.85
CA ASP A 223 -25.11 -37.07 20.77
C ASP A 223 -23.61 -37.02 21.18
N THR A 224 -23.29 -36.88 22.46
CA THR A 224 -21.88 -36.89 22.93
C THR A 224 -21.28 -38.29 22.89
N VAL A 225 -22.06 -39.30 23.16
CA VAL A 225 -21.63 -40.69 23.03
C VAL A 225 -21.48 -41.02 21.54
N SER A 226 -22.42 -40.57 20.70
CA SER A 226 -22.38 -40.76 19.25
C SER A 226 -21.19 -40.04 18.62
N ASP A 227 -20.97 -38.75 18.92
CA ASP A 227 -19.82 -37.96 18.38
C ASP A 227 -18.49 -38.53 18.89
N GLY A 228 -18.40 -38.85 20.17
CA GLY A 228 -17.20 -39.46 20.74
C GLY A 228 -16.88 -40.85 20.16
N ASP A 229 -17.90 -41.65 19.81
CA ASP A 229 -17.70 -42.95 19.14
C ASP A 229 -17.30 -42.76 17.68
N HIS A 230 -17.88 -41.77 17.00
CA HIS A 230 -17.48 -41.38 15.65
C HIS A 230 -16.01 -40.92 15.59
N PHE A 231 -15.60 -40.03 16.50
CA PHE A 231 -14.23 -39.62 16.61
C PHE A 231 -13.25 -40.74 16.93
N MET A 232 -13.67 -41.70 17.72
CA MET A 232 -12.85 -42.88 18.03
C MET A 232 -12.62 -43.74 16.79
N GLN A 233 -13.68 -43.98 16.00
CA GLN A 233 -13.57 -44.71 14.73
C GLN A 233 -12.69 -43.98 13.70
N GLU A 234 -12.80 -42.65 13.63
CA GLU A 234 -11.94 -41.85 12.75
C GLU A 234 -10.49 -41.88 13.22
N ALA A 235 -10.24 -41.83 14.53
CA ALA A 235 -8.91 -41.91 15.12
C ALA A 235 -8.21 -43.26 14.84
N GLU A 236 -8.97 -44.35 14.86
CA GLU A 236 -8.43 -45.67 14.51
C GLU A 236 -8.00 -45.76 13.04
N LYS A 237 -8.76 -45.13 12.14
CA LYS A 237 -8.48 -45.10 10.69
C LYS A 237 -7.38 -44.07 10.33
N LEU A 238 -7.08 -43.12 11.22
CA LEU A 238 -6.14 -42.07 10.97
C LEU A 238 -4.74 -42.65 10.76
N GLN A 239 -4.07 -42.22 9.68
CA GLN A 239 -2.65 -42.51 9.45
C GLN A 239 -1.83 -41.49 10.19
N ALA A 240 -1.37 -41.79 11.39
CA ALA A 240 -0.58 -40.92 12.23
C ALA A 240 0.42 -41.71 13.11
N PRO A 241 1.53 -41.11 13.57
CA PRO A 241 2.43 -41.68 14.54
C PRO A 241 1.71 -42.11 15.83
N LYS A 242 2.29 -43.10 16.51
CA LYS A 242 1.68 -43.69 17.73
C LYS A 242 1.41 -42.63 18.81
N GLU A 243 2.34 -41.71 19.04
CA GLU A 243 2.20 -40.64 20.01
C GLU A 243 0.98 -39.74 19.75
N ILE A 244 0.77 -39.42 18.47
CA ILE A 244 -0.36 -38.57 18.05
C ILE A 244 -1.70 -39.32 18.30
N LYS A 245 -1.75 -40.59 17.95
CA LYS A 245 -2.94 -41.42 18.20
C LYS A 245 -3.24 -41.55 19.70
N GLU A 246 -2.24 -41.77 20.52
CA GLU A 246 -2.41 -41.87 21.97
C GLU A 246 -2.93 -40.55 22.56
N ARG A 247 -2.38 -39.41 22.12
CA ARG A 247 -2.85 -38.08 22.53
C ARG A 247 -4.30 -37.84 22.07
N LEU A 248 -4.63 -38.16 20.83
CA LEU A 248 -5.97 -38.01 20.28
C LEU A 248 -6.99 -38.87 21.04
N ILE A 249 -6.68 -40.14 21.29
CA ILE A 249 -7.55 -41.08 22.07
C ILE A 249 -7.77 -40.50 23.50
N LYS A 250 -6.74 -39.96 24.12
CA LYS A 250 -6.85 -39.34 25.46
C LYS A 250 -7.80 -38.14 25.43
N GLU A 251 -7.70 -37.27 24.44
CA GLU A 251 -8.60 -36.13 24.29
C GLU A 251 -10.04 -36.53 23.96
N ILE A 252 -10.24 -37.57 23.14
CA ILE A 252 -11.58 -38.14 22.85
C ILE A 252 -12.20 -38.72 24.12
N ARG A 253 -11.43 -39.43 24.95
CA ARG A 253 -11.93 -39.95 26.23
C ARG A 253 -12.31 -38.81 27.19
N ARG A 254 -11.51 -37.75 27.23
CA ARG A 254 -11.82 -36.54 27.99
C ARG A 254 -13.09 -35.87 27.46
N PHE A 255 -13.23 -35.72 26.16
CA PHE A 255 -14.43 -35.18 25.53
C PHE A 255 -15.71 -36.01 25.91
N LYS A 256 -15.63 -37.32 25.89
CA LYS A 256 -16.73 -38.19 26.31
C LYS A 256 -17.11 -38.03 27.81
N SER A 257 -16.16 -37.64 28.66
CA SER A 257 -16.40 -37.40 30.08
C SER A 257 -16.93 -35.97 30.40
N LEU A 258 -16.85 -35.04 29.44
CA LEU A 258 -17.35 -33.68 29.56
C LEU A 258 -18.83 -33.67 29.16
N GLY A 259 -19.72 -33.26 30.07
CA GLY A 259 -21.14 -33.11 29.76
C GLY A 259 -21.39 -32.03 28.69
N TYR A 260 -22.51 -32.13 28.00
CA TYR A 260 -22.88 -31.34 26.83
C TYR A 260 -22.93 -29.80 27.06
N ASN A 261 -23.18 -29.35 28.25
CA ASN A 261 -23.37 -27.92 28.60
C ASN A 261 -22.10 -27.22 29.05
N ASN A 262 -20.93 -27.79 28.79
CA ASN A 262 -19.66 -27.16 29.18
C ASN A 262 -19.00 -26.49 27.98
N SER A 263 -18.65 -25.21 28.08
CA SER A 263 -17.84 -24.48 27.07
C SER A 263 -16.54 -25.22 26.71
N GLU A 264 -16.01 -26.01 27.64
CA GLU A 264 -14.84 -26.85 27.46
C GLU A 264 -15.09 -28.00 26.45
N SER A 265 -16.31 -28.49 26.36
CA SER A 265 -16.69 -29.55 25.38
C SER A 265 -16.58 -29.04 23.94
N SER A 266 -17.04 -27.80 23.68
CA SER A 266 -16.93 -27.17 22.37
C SER A 266 -15.46 -26.94 21.95
N VAL A 267 -14.61 -26.53 22.88
CA VAL A 267 -13.16 -26.35 22.64
C VAL A 267 -12.48 -27.69 22.36
N SER A 268 -12.79 -28.73 23.17
CA SER A 268 -12.24 -30.07 22.97
C SER A 268 -12.68 -30.66 21.63
N ARG A 269 -13.93 -30.46 21.22
CA ARG A 269 -14.46 -30.89 19.93
C ARG A 269 -13.67 -30.28 18.78
N GLY A 270 -13.53 -28.94 18.77
CA GLY A 270 -12.78 -28.24 17.74
C GLY A 270 -11.31 -28.69 17.64
N TYR A 271 -10.72 -29.00 18.80
CA TYR A 271 -9.34 -29.52 18.85
C TYR A 271 -9.24 -30.94 18.27
N ILE A 272 -10.15 -31.85 18.64
CA ILE A 272 -10.20 -33.22 18.09
C ILE A 272 -10.40 -33.19 16.59
N GLU A 273 -11.37 -32.39 16.11
CA GLU A 273 -11.60 -32.23 14.67
C GLU A 273 -10.37 -31.68 13.93
N THR A 274 -9.62 -30.77 14.54
CA THR A 274 -8.37 -30.24 13.98
C THR A 274 -7.32 -31.33 13.87
N LEU A 275 -7.11 -32.13 14.92
CA LEU A 275 -6.14 -33.23 14.91
C LEU A 275 -6.50 -34.32 13.90
N LEU A 276 -7.78 -34.63 13.73
CA LEU A 276 -8.28 -35.57 12.74
C LEU A 276 -8.11 -35.11 11.30
N LYS A 277 -8.24 -33.79 11.06
CA LYS A 277 -8.08 -33.17 9.73
C LYS A 277 -6.61 -33.02 9.31
N LEU A 278 -5.66 -32.99 10.26
CA LEU A 278 -4.23 -32.87 9.96
C LEU A 278 -3.71 -34.11 9.23
N PRO A 279 -2.97 -33.94 8.13
CA PRO A 279 -2.47 -35.07 7.34
C PRO A 279 -1.11 -35.57 7.88
N TRP A 280 -1.11 -36.25 9.01
CA TRP A 280 0.08 -36.68 9.73
C TRP A 280 1.08 -37.50 8.88
N GLU A 281 0.60 -38.54 8.18
CA GLU A 281 1.45 -39.38 7.34
C GLU A 281 0.98 -39.46 5.88
N LYS A 282 -0.17 -38.88 5.56
CA LYS A 282 -0.74 -38.90 4.22
C LYS A 282 0.05 -37.98 3.29
N ALA A 283 0.74 -38.56 2.30
CA ALA A 283 1.52 -37.85 1.32
C ALA A 283 0.99 -38.00 -0.11
N SER A 284 1.16 -36.97 -0.95
CA SER A 284 1.01 -37.07 -2.39
C SER A 284 2.23 -37.73 -3.02
N ARG A 285 2.02 -38.44 -4.15
CA ARG A 285 3.12 -38.99 -4.94
C ARG A 285 3.71 -37.90 -5.82
N ASP A 286 4.96 -37.53 -5.58
CA ASP A 286 5.66 -36.53 -6.37
C ASP A 286 6.00 -37.08 -7.76
N ASN A 287 5.80 -36.25 -8.80
CA ASN A 287 6.30 -36.51 -10.14
C ASN A 287 7.79 -36.18 -10.17
N ARG A 288 8.60 -37.11 -10.66
CA ARG A 288 10.08 -36.95 -10.76
C ARG A 288 10.57 -36.77 -12.19
N ASN A 289 9.66 -36.67 -13.16
CA ASN A 289 10.01 -36.51 -14.57
C ASN A 289 10.27 -35.03 -14.87
N LEU A 290 11.54 -34.69 -15.09
CA LEU A 290 11.99 -33.32 -15.39
C LEU A 290 11.50 -32.84 -16.77
N ASP A 291 11.42 -33.73 -17.76
CA ASP A 291 10.92 -33.35 -19.10
C ASP A 291 9.46 -32.93 -19.03
N LYS A 292 8.65 -33.67 -18.25
CA LYS A 292 7.25 -33.29 -18.03
C LYS A 292 7.12 -31.99 -17.25
N ALA A 293 8.03 -31.75 -16.29
CA ALA A 293 8.06 -30.51 -15.56
C ALA A 293 8.41 -29.31 -16.47
N SER A 294 9.40 -29.48 -17.32
CA SER A 294 9.77 -28.49 -18.35
C SER A 294 8.60 -28.17 -19.27
N GLN A 295 7.94 -29.19 -19.81
CA GLN A 295 6.78 -29.02 -20.70
C GLN A 295 5.63 -28.24 -20.02
N ILE A 296 5.38 -28.49 -18.74
CA ILE A 296 4.32 -27.78 -17.98
C ILE A 296 4.72 -26.32 -17.76
N LEU A 297 5.98 -26.07 -17.42
CA LEU A 297 6.48 -24.69 -17.22
C LEU A 297 6.45 -23.91 -18.52
N GLU A 298 6.83 -24.53 -19.66
CA GLU A 298 6.74 -23.92 -20.97
C GLU A 298 5.30 -23.62 -21.40
N ALA A 299 4.39 -24.55 -21.18
CA ALA A 299 2.98 -24.37 -21.51
C ALA A 299 2.27 -23.31 -20.67
N ASP A 300 2.72 -23.07 -19.44
CA ASP A 300 2.09 -22.13 -18.50
C ASP A 300 2.69 -20.72 -18.56
N HIS A 301 3.94 -20.60 -18.99
CA HIS A 301 4.69 -19.34 -18.93
C HIS A 301 5.51 -19.12 -20.20
N TYR A 302 5.22 -18.04 -20.89
CA TYR A 302 6.06 -17.58 -22.00
C TYR A 302 7.29 -16.83 -21.46
N GLY A 303 8.46 -17.02 -22.06
CA GLY A 303 9.72 -16.43 -21.57
C GLY A 303 10.15 -16.96 -20.20
N LEU A 304 10.83 -16.14 -19.41
CA LEU A 304 11.32 -16.48 -18.05
C LEU A 304 12.32 -17.66 -18.05
N GLU A 305 13.14 -17.80 -19.08
CA GLU A 305 14.04 -18.95 -19.29
C GLU A 305 14.92 -19.21 -18.05
N LYS A 306 15.59 -18.16 -17.53
CA LYS A 306 16.45 -18.28 -16.33
C LYS A 306 15.67 -18.81 -15.11
N VAL A 307 14.43 -18.38 -14.94
CA VAL A 307 13.57 -18.81 -13.82
C VAL A 307 13.17 -20.26 -13.99
N LYS A 308 12.78 -20.67 -15.19
CA LYS A 308 12.45 -22.06 -15.52
C LYS A 308 13.62 -22.98 -15.32
N GLU A 309 14.82 -22.59 -15.81
CA GLU A 309 16.07 -23.34 -15.65
C GLU A 309 16.40 -23.54 -14.19
N ARG A 310 16.39 -22.48 -13.36
CA ARG A 310 16.65 -22.58 -11.91
C ARG A 310 15.64 -23.47 -11.19
N VAL A 311 14.36 -23.37 -11.58
CA VAL A 311 13.32 -24.27 -11.04
C VAL A 311 13.63 -25.73 -11.42
N LEU A 312 14.02 -26.01 -12.67
CA LEU A 312 14.38 -27.37 -13.12
C LEU A 312 15.62 -27.89 -12.42
N GLU A 313 16.68 -27.08 -12.23
CA GLU A 313 17.86 -27.43 -11.45
C GLU A 313 17.47 -27.82 -10.01
N PHE A 314 16.64 -26.99 -9.36
CA PHE A 314 16.12 -27.26 -8.03
C PHE A 314 15.37 -28.60 -7.97
N LEU A 315 14.51 -28.87 -8.96
CA LEU A 315 13.77 -30.14 -9.05
C LEU A 315 14.68 -31.33 -9.30
N ALA A 316 15.76 -31.13 -10.08
CA ALA A 316 16.78 -32.17 -10.31
C ALA A 316 17.51 -32.55 -9.01
N VAL A 317 17.99 -31.56 -8.25
CA VAL A 317 18.62 -31.78 -6.95
C VAL A 317 17.70 -32.51 -5.98
N ARG A 318 16.44 -32.06 -5.89
CA ARG A 318 15.41 -32.68 -5.04
C ARG A 318 15.09 -34.13 -5.47
N THR A 319 15.21 -34.44 -6.75
CA THR A 319 15.01 -35.80 -7.25
C THR A 319 16.15 -36.73 -6.89
N LEU A 320 17.38 -36.24 -6.86
CA LEU A 320 18.60 -36.98 -6.52
C LEU A 320 18.80 -37.13 -5.00
N THR A 321 18.44 -36.11 -4.22
CA THR A 321 18.56 -36.12 -2.75
C THR A 321 17.31 -36.71 -2.11
N LYS A 322 17.38 -37.92 -1.60
CA LYS A 322 16.25 -38.62 -0.93
C LYS A 322 15.83 -37.96 0.39
N LYS A 323 16.73 -37.26 1.06
CA LYS A 323 16.54 -36.45 2.28
C LYS A 323 17.58 -35.32 2.22
N GLY A 324 17.22 -34.15 1.84
CA GLY A 324 18.13 -33.03 1.83
C GLY A 324 17.38 -31.73 2.11
N SER A 325 18.00 -30.85 2.85
CA SER A 325 17.58 -29.46 2.96
C SER A 325 17.66 -28.85 1.56
N SER A 326 16.55 -28.72 0.88
CA SER A 326 16.52 -27.92 -0.34
C SER A 326 16.44 -26.45 0.06
N PRO A 327 17.25 -25.57 -0.54
CA PRO A 327 17.10 -24.14 -0.32
C PRO A 327 15.66 -23.72 -0.65
N ILE A 328 15.20 -22.68 0.00
CA ILE A 328 13.85 -22.16 -0.24
C ILE A 328 13.94 -21.18 -1.41
N LEU A 329 13.18 -21.41 -2.46
CA LEU A 329 13.13 -20.50 -3.59
C LEU A 329 12.36 -19.24 -3.23
N CYS A 330 12.96 -18.07 -3.41
CA CYS A 330 12.31 -16.77 -3.26
C CYS A 330 12.24 -16.07 -4.61
N LEU A 331 11.04 -15.93 -5.15
CA LEU A 331 10.78 -15.24 -6.41
C LEU A 331 10.61 -13.75 -6.13
N VAL A 332 11.56 -12.94 -6.57
CA VAL A 332 11.60 -11.51 -6.31
C VAL A 332 11.40 -10.74 -7.62
N GLY A 333 10.57 -9.70 -7.61
CA GLY A 333 10.38 -8.86 -8.78
C GLY A 333 9.11 -8.01 -8.72
N PRO A 334 8.85 -7.18 -9.73
CA PRO A 334 7.71 -6.30 -9.76
C PRO A 334 6.36 -7.03 -9.67
N PRO A 335 5.29 -6.33 -9.23
CA PRO A 335 3.97 -6.94 -9.20
C PRO A 335 3.45 -7.28 -10.60
N GLY A 336 2.75 -8.41 -10.71
CA GLY A 336 2.15 -8.84 -11.99
C GLY A 336 3.08 -9.59 -12.94
N THR A 337 4.31 -9.91 -12.54
CA THR A 337 5.28 -10.68 -13.34
C THR A 337 5.15 -12.20 -13.19
N GLY A 338 4.04 -12.69 -12.68
CA GLY A 338 3.74 -14.11 -12.67
C GLY A 338 4.31 -14.93 -11.50
N LYS A 339 4.92 -14.32 -10.47
CA LYS A 339 5.52 -15.02 -9.31
C LYS A 339 4.61 -16.10 -8.71
N THR A 340 3.37 -15.73 -8.39
CA THR A 340 2.38 -16.65 -7.82
C THR A 340 1.94 -17.74 -8.80
N SER A 341 1.89 -17.46 -10.10
CA SER A 341 1.53 -18.45 -11.13
C SER A 341 2.65 -19.44 -11.36
N ILE A 342 3.92 -19.02 -11.34
CA ILE A 342 5.08 -19.93 -11.41
C ILE A 342 5.04 -20.94 -10.27
N ALA A 343 4.84 -20.49 -9.03
CA ALA A 343 4.75 -21.39 -7.88
C ALA A 343 3.61 -22.44 -8.04
N ARG A 344 2.48 -22.03 -8.63
CA ARG A 344 1.38 -22.95 -8.95
C ARG A 344 1.76 -23.96 -10.03
N SER A 345 2.47 -23.55 -11.05
CA SER A 345 2.94 -24.41 -12.13
C SER A 345 3.99 -25.38 -11.64
N VAL A 346 4.87 -24.98 -10.72
CA VAL A 346 5.80 -25.87 -10.01
C VAL A 346 5.02 -26.92 -9.21
N ALA A 347 3.98 -26.54 -8.48
CA ALA A 347 3.16 -27.50 -7.75
C ALA A 347 2.49 -28.52 -8.70
N ARG A 348 1.99 -28.04 -9.84
CA ARG A 348 1.37 -28.88 -10.87
C ARG A 348 2.39 -29.82 -11.51
N SER A 349 3.58 -29.35 -11.83
CA SER A 349 4.65 -30.15 -12.44
C SER A 349 5.11 -31.27 -11.52
N LEU A 350 5.15 -31.05 -10.21
CA LEU A 350 5.49 -32.03 -9.19
C LEU A 350 4.30 -32.90 -8.74
N ASN A 351 3.09 -32.63 -9.22
CA ASN A 351 1.86 -33.25 -8.73
C ASN A 351 1.63 -33.03 -7.22
N LYS A 352 2.07 -31.88 -6.70
CA LYS A 352 1.87 -31.48 -5.31
C LYS A 352 0.56 -30.71 -5.13
N LYS A 353 -0.06 -30.85 -3.96
CA LYS A 353 -1.14 -29.96 -3.55
C LYS A 353 -0.58 -28.56 -3.29
N TYR A 354 -1.26 -27.56 -3.78
CA TYR A 354 -0.84 -26.16 -3.70
C TYR A 354 -1.67 -25.42 -2.65
N VAL A 355 -0.98 -24.72 -1.75
CA VAL A 355 -1.59 -23.82 -0.77
C VAL A 355 -0.88 -22.49 -0.82
N ARG A 356 -1.64 -21.40 -0.80
CA ARG A 356 -1.12 -20.03 -0.73
C ARG A 356 -1.37 -19.46 0.65
N ILE A 357 -0.32 -18.99 1.29
CA ILE A 357 -0.34 -18.29 2.58
C ILE A 357 0.12 -16.85 2.32
N SER A 358 -0.81 -15.89 2.38
CA SER A 358 -0.47 -14.47 2.25
C SER A 358 0.09 -13.97 3.57
N LEU A 359 1.30 -13.42 3.53
CA LEU A 359 1.97 -12.82 4.69
C LEU A 359 1.76 -11.30 4.75
N GLY A 360 1.18 -10.71 3.70
CA GLY A 360 0.83 -9.29 3.68
C GLY A 360 -0.20 -8.95 4.76
N GLY A 361 0.19 -8.08 5.71
CA GLY A 361 -0.65 -7.67 6.83
C GLY A 361 -0.60 -8.56 8.08
N VAL A 362 0.21 -9.61 8.09
CA VAL A 362 0.47 -10.42 9.28
C VAL A 362 1.37 -9.62 10.23
N ARG A 363 0.90 -9.41 11.46
CA ARG A 363 1.60 -8.62 12.49
C ARG A 363 1.87 -9.39 13.77
N ASP A 364 1.19 -10.51 13.98
CA ASP A 364 1.26 -11.31 15.19
C ASP A 364 1.85 -12.70 14.88
N GLU A 365 2.84 -13.12 15.66
CA GLU A 365 3.42 -14.46 15.62
C GLU A 365 2.33 -15.54 15.73
N ALA A 366 1.29 -15.28 16.50
CA ALA A 366 0.18 -16.20 16.69
C ALA A 366 -0.60 -16.49 15.40
N GLU A 367 -0.55 -15.62 14.38
CA GLU A 367 -1.11 -15.95 13.08
C GLU A 367 -0.36 -17.09 12.38
N ILE A 368 0.96 -17.23 12.60
CA ILE A 368 1.79 -18.29 12.02
C ILE A 368 1.71 -19.56 12.87
N ARG A 369 1.89 -19.42 14.20
CA ARG A 369 1.99 -20.52 15.17
C ARG A 369 0.68 -20.88 15.86
N GLY A 370 -0.42 -20.17 15.60
CA GLY A 370 -1.68 -20.39 16.29
C GLY A 370 -1.74 -19.81 17.69
N HIS A 371 -2.93 -19.77 18.25
CA HIS A 371 -3.19 -19.31 19.62
C HIS A 371 -3.31 -20.49 20.57
N ARG A 372 -2.82 -20.34 21.78
CA ARG A 372 -3.01 -21.38 22.81
C ARG A 372 -4.51 -21.64 23.01
N ARG A 373 -4.90 -22.93 22.99
CA ARG A 373 -6.30 -23.38 23.08
C ARG A 373 -7.08 -22.93 24.30
N THR A 374 -6.40 -22.38 25.32
CA THR A 374 -7.03 -21.83 26.51
C THR A 374 -7.70 -20.46 26.30
N TYR A 375 -7.43 -19.80 25.18
CA TYR A 375 -8.06 -18.53 24.84
C TYR A 375 -9.38 -18.74 24.09
N VAL A 376 -10.35 -17.86 24.36
CA VAL A 376 -11.62 -17.84 23.61
C VAL A 376 -11.33 -17.44 22.16
N GLY A 377 -11.79 -18.25 21.22
CA GLY A 377 -11.54 -18.02 19.80
C GLY A 377 -10.17 -18.51 19.31
N ALA A 378 -9.45 -19.30 20.10
CA ALA A 378 -8.19 -19.91 19.66
C ALA A 378 -8.36 -20.73 18.39
N MET A 379 -7.39 -20.62 17.48
CA MET A 379 -7.37 -21.35 16.21
C MET A 379 -5.94 -21.74 15.83
N PRO A 380 -5.77 -22.79 15.01
CA PRO A 380 -4.46 -23.17 14.47
C PRO A 380 -3.84 -22.05 13.65
N GLY A 381 -2.51 -22.02 13.62
CA GLY A 381 -1.77 -21.09 12.79
C GLY A 381 -1.97 -21.33 11.29
N ARG A 382 -1.54 -20.37 10.50
CA ARG A 382 -1.68 -20.41 9.02
C ARG A 382 -0.94 -21.61 8.41
N ILE A 383 0.17 -22.05 8.99
CA ILE A 383 0.91 -23.23 8.54
C ILE A 383 0.12 -24.52 8.78
N ALA A 384 -0.37 -24.71 10.00
CA ALA A 384 -1.19 -25.88 10.33
C ALA A 384 -2.49 -25.91 9.50
N ASN A 385 -3.17 -24.76 9.36
CA ASN A 385 -4.34 -24.62 8.49
C ASN A 385 -4.00 -24.92 7.02
N GLY A 386 -2.81 -24.53 6.55
CA GLY A 386 -2.31 -24.84 5.22
C GLY A 386 -2.17 -26.36 4.99
N LEU A 387 -1.68 -27.10 5.99
CA LEU A 387 -1.63 -28.56 5.93
C LEU A 387 -3.02 -29.18 5.87
N ILE A 388 -3.95 -28.68 6.69
CA ILE A 388 -5.36 -29.13 6.69
C ILE A 388 -6.01 -28.90 5.31
N GLN A 389 -5.81 -27.72 4.74
CA GLN A 389 -6.33 -27.37 3.42
C GLN A 389 -5.75 -28.24 2.30
N ALA A 390 -4.44 -28.53 2.39
CA ALA A 390 -3.78 -29.41 1.43
C ALA A 390 -4.26 -30.87 1.53
N GLY A 391 -4.57 -31.35 2.74
CA GLY A 391 -4.94 -32.73 3.04
C GLY A 391 -3.80 -33.74 2.81
N VAL A 392 -2.56 -33.26 2.71
CA VAL A 392 -1.31 -34.04 2.57
C VAL A 392 -0.17 -33.36 3.34
N LYS A 393 0.80 -34.15 3.85
CA LYS A 393 1.93 -33.65 4.63
C LYS A 393 3.02 -33.01 3.78
N ASN A 394 3.05 -33.25 2.48
CA ASN A 394 4.07 -32.79 1.54
C ASN A 394 3.56 -31.81 0.48
N PRO A 395 2.72 -30.81 0.82
CA PRO A 395 2.24 -29.84 -0.15
C PRO A 395 3.35 -28.91 -0.64
N LEU A 396 3.04 -28.11 -1.66
CA LEU A 396 3.74 -26.88 -1.93
C LEU A 396 3.00 -25.73 -1.24
N MET A 397 3.68 -25.04 -0.33
CA MET A 397 3.18 -23.85 0.34
C MET A 397 3.85 -22.61 -0.22
N LEU A 398 3.07 -21.72 -0.79
CA LEU A 398 3.53 -20.41 -1.25
C LEU A 398 3.38 -19.40 -0.11
N LEU A 399 4.49 -18.85 0.34
CA LEU A 399 4.57 -17.73 1.27
C LEU A 399 4.58 -16.43 0.46
N ASP A 400 3.41 -15.85 0.26
CA ASP A 400 3.24 -14.71 -0.64
C ASP A 400 3.42 -13.38 0.11
N GLU A 401 4.15 -12.43 -0.50
CA GLU A 401 4.46 -11.10 0.05
C GLU A 401 5.28 -11.15 1.36
N ILE A 402 6.38 -11.93 1.37
CA ILE A 402 7.26 -12.06 2.55
C ILE A 402 7.97 -10.74 2.89
N ASP A 403 8.12 -9.83 1.94
CA ASP A 403 8.63 -8.48 2.10
C ASP A 403 7.71 -7.55 2.92
N LYS A 404 6.47 -7.98 3.17
CA LYS A 404 5.48 -7.24 3.97
C LYS A 404 5.39 -7.70 5.43
N VAL A 405 6.25 -8.62 5.82
CA VAL A 405 6.35 -9.07 7.21
C VAL A 405 7.03 -7.98 8.03
N SER A 406 6.29 -7.39 8.97
CA SER A 406 6.82 -6.36 9.87
C SER A 406 7.21 -6.95 11.22
N SER A 407 8.27 -6.41 11.81
CA SER A 407 8.64 -6.66 13.20
C SER A 407 7.98 -5.58 14.07
N ASP A 408 6.79 -5.84 14.59
CA ASP A 408 6.12 -4.95 15.54
C ASP A 408 6.28 -5.44 16.99
N TYR A 409 6.04 -4.54 17.95
CA TYR A 409 6.15 -4.76 19.41
C TYR A 409 5.34 -5.94 19.98
N LYS A 410 4.50 -6.63 19.20
CA LYS A 410 3.60 -7.71 19.64
C LYS A 410 4.05 -9.13 19.33
N GLY A 411 5.23 -9.31 18.77
CA GLY A 411 5.77 -10.63 18.43
C GLY A 411 6.62 -10.57 17.17
N ASP A 412 7.63 -11.42 17.09
CA ASP A 412 8.53 -11.50 15.95
C ASP A 412 8.03 -12.55 14.95
N THR A 413 7.17 -12.11 14.03
CA THR A 413 6.66 -12.96 12.94
C THR A 413 7.81 -13.54 12.11
N ALA A 414 8.93 -12.81 11.98
CA ALA A 414 10.10 -13.29 11.26
C ALA A 414 10.75 -14.47 11.98
N SER A 415 10.84 -14.45 13.32
CA SER A 415 11.33 -15.59 14.11
C SER A 415 10.44 -16.82 13.98
N ALA A 416 9.11 -16.66 13.94
CA ALA A 416 8.22 -17.79 13.67
C ALA A 416 8.43 -18.40 12.28
N LEU A 417 8.65 -17.57 11.27
CA LEU A 417 8.95 -18.04 9.92
C LEU A 417 10.33 -18.69 9.83
N LEU A 418 11.31 -18.24 10.62
CA LEU A 418 12.63 -18.89 10.67
C LEU A 418 12.51 -20.35 11.10
N GLU A 419 11.70 -20.67 12.12
CA GLU A 419 11.48 -22.06 12.53
C GLU A 419 10.79 -22.88 11.43
N VAL A 420 9.83 -22.29 10.71
CA VAL A 420 9.17 -22.95 9.57
C VAL A 420 10.13 -23.27 8.44
N LEU A 421 11.05 -22.35 8.16
CA LEU A 421 11.94 -22.39 7.00
C LEU A 421 13.27 -23.05 7.28
N ASP A 422 13.64 -23.22 8.55
CA ASP A 422 14.89 -23.88 8.93
C ASP A 422 14.75 -25.40 8.85
N SER A 423 15.49 -26.03 7.95
CA SER A 423 15.47 -27.49 7.76
C SER A 423 15.90 -28.29 8.97
N GLU A 424 16.65 -27.70 9.91
CA GLU A 424 17.06 -28.35 11.16
C GLU A 424 15.94 -28.34 12.22
N GLN A 425 15.05 -27.35 12.18
CA GLN A 425 14.01 -27.13 13.17
C GLN A 425 12.62 -27.51 12.67
N ASN A 426 12.32 -27.37 11.37
CA ASN A 426 10.99 -27.52 10.79
C ASN A 426 10.38 -28.91 10.92
N SER A 427 11.20 -29.95 11.18
CA SER A 427 10.70 -31.31 11.46
C SER A 427 9.92 -31.44 12.78
N LYS A 428 10.03 -30.43 13.65
CA LYS A 428 9.36 -30.38 14.95
C LYS A 428 8.67 -29.02 15.17
N PHE A 429 8.10 -28.44 14.12
CA PHE A 429 7.44 -27.16 14.20
C PHE A 429 6.31 -27.19 15.24
N ALA A 430 6.31 -26.22 16.16
CA ALA A 430 5.38 -26.13 17.26
C ALA A 430 4.26 -25.12 16.96
N ASP A 431 3.08 -25.63 16.61
CA ASP A 431 1.85 -24.83 16.58
C ASP A 431 1.23 -24.82 17.99
N HIS A 432 0.97 -23.63 18.53
CA HIS A 432 0.47 -23.46 19.90
C HIS A 432 -0.96 -23.99 20.11
N TYR A 433 -1.78 -24.05 19.06
CA TYR A 433 -3.11 -24.63 19.14
C TYR A 433 -3.04 -26.15 19.08
N VAL A 434 -2.27 -26.68 18.15
CA VAL A 434 -2.12 -28.13 17.94
C VAL A 434 -1.40 -28.79 19.13
N ASP A 435 -0.42 -28.10 19.73
CA ASP A 435 0.36 -28.55 20.90
C ASP A 435 1.01 -29.92 20.70
N LEU A 436 1.37 -30.21 19.45
CA LEU A 436 2.05 -31.42 18.98
C LEU A 436 3.02 -31.03 17.85
N PRO A 437 4.18 -31.66 17.75
CA PRO A 437 5.14 -31.35 16.70
C PRO A 437 4.57 -31.70 15.33
N LEU A 438 4.60 -30.73 14.42
CA LEU A 438 4.28 -30.90 13.01
C LEU A 438 5.57 -31.05 12.21
N ASP A 439 5.67 -32.12 11.42
CA ASP A 439 6.81 -32.33 10.53
C ASP A 439 6.59 -31.61 9.19
N LEU A 440 7.32 -30.51 8.99
CA LEU A 440 7.30 -29.72 7.77
C LEU A 440 8.44 -30.07 6.81
N SER A 441 9.28 -31.06 7.11
CA SER A 441 10.48 -31.41 6.32
C SER A 441 10.19 -31.84 4.88
N GLU A 442 8.98 -32.35 4.60
CA GLU A 442 8.55 -32.74 3.27
C GLU A 442 7.75 -31.64 2.54
N VAL A 443 7.43 -30.52 3.22
CA VAL A 443 6.76 -29.38 2.61
C VAL A 443 7.72 -28.66 1.69
N LEU A 444 7.28 -28.29 0.50
CA LEU A 444 8.03 -27.42 -0.40
C LEU A 444 7.60 -26.00 -0.19
N PHE A 445 8.45 -25.18 0.38
CA PHE A 445 8.22 -23.76 0.53
C PHE A 445 8.76 -22.98 -0.68
N ILE A 446 7.95 -22.09 -1.21
CA ILE A 446 8.34 -21.05 -2.17
C ILE A 446 7.89 -19.73 -1.59
N ALA A 447 8.76 -18.73 -1.58
CA ALA A 447 8.43 -17.37 -1.15
C ALA A 447 8.27 -16.45 -2.36
N THR A 448 7.49 -15.36 -2.20
CA THR A 448 7.47 -14.26 -3.17
C THR A 448 7.68 -12.95 -2.46
N ALA A 449 8.37 -12.03 -3.12
CA ALA A 449 8.57 -10.67 -2.66
C ALA A 449 8.53 -9.69 -3.84
N ASN A 450 8.24 -8.43 -3.57
CA ASN A 450 8.37 -7.38 -4.57
C ASN A 450 9.70 -6.64 -4.42
N ASP A 451 10.17 -6.47 -3.19
CA ASP A 451 11.40 -5.77 -2.85
C ASP A 451 12.28 -6.66 -1.95
N PRO A 452 13.47 -7.06 -2.41
CA PRO A 452 14.38 -7.89 -1.63
C PRO A 452 14.95 -7.17 -0.40
N GLN A 453 15.05 -5.83 -0.44
CA GLN A 453 15.64 -5.05 0.66
C GLN A 453 14.72 -5.01 1.89
N SER A 454 13.42 -5.18 1.68
CA SER A 454 12.42 -5.20 2.75
C SER A 454 12.32 -6.56 3.46
N ILE A 455 12.98 -7.60 2.95
CA ILE A 455 13.01 -8.93 3.58
C ILE A 455 14.00 -8.92 4.76
N PRO A 456 13.60 -9.38 5.96
CA PRO A 456 14.53 -9.53 7.08
C PRO A 456 15.75 -10.38 6.71
N ARG A 457 16.96 -9.89 6.98
CA ARG A 457 18.22 -10.57 6.64
C ARG A 457 18.28 -12.04 7.07
N PRO A 458 17.86 -12.44 8.31
CA PRO A 458 17.90 -13.84 8.70
C PRO A 458 17.03 -14.77 7.85
N LEU A 459 15.93 -14.25 7.28
CA LEU A 459 15.11 -15.00 6.33
C LEU A 459 15.78 -15.08 4.96
N MET A 460 16.37 -13.96 4.51
CA MET A 460 17.08 -13.90 3.23
C MET A 460 18.23 -14.90 3.15
N ASP A 461 19.01 -15.07 4.23
CA ASP A 461 20.15 -16.00 4.30
C ASP A 461 19.75 -17.48 4.10
N ARG A 462 18.46 -17.81 4.24
CA ARG A 462 17.93 -19.18 4.04
C ARG A 462 17.25 -19.37 2.69
N MET A 463 17.21 -18.34 1.87
CA MET A 463 16.49 -18.33 0.60
C MET A 463 17.46 -18.24 -0.58
N GLU A 464 17.17 -18.97 -1.62
CA GLU A 464 17.76 -18.76 -2.93
C GLU A 464 16.88 -17.78 -3.70
N VAL A 465 17.41 -16.59 -3.94
CA VAL A 465 16.69 -15.51 -4.63
C VAL A 465 16.76 -15.74 -6.14
N ILE A 466 15.59 -15.74 -6.77
CA ILE A 466 15.44 -15.75 -8.22
C ILE A 466 14.77 -14.44 -8.62
N GLU A 467 15.49 -13.58 -9.31
CA GLU A 467 14.94 -12.31 -9.79
C GLU A 467 14.10 -12.52 -11.04
N ILE A 468 12.89 -11.97 -10.99
CA ILE A 468 11.95 -11.94 -12.11
C ILE A 468 11.88 -10.50 -12.60
N SER A 469 12.43 -10.26 -13.76
CA SER A 469 12.44 -8.94 -14.38
C SER A 469 11.10 -8.57 -15.02
N SER A 470 11.00 -7.32 -15.46
CA SER A 470 9.87 -6.80 -16.24
C SER A 470 9.74 -7.54 -17.57
N TYR A 471 8.49 -7.72 -18.03
CA TYR A 471 8.22 -8.28 -19.36
C TYR A 471 8.50 -7.27 -20.46
N THR A 472 9.04 -7.75 -21.59
CA THR A 472 9.11 -7.00 -22.85
C THR A 472 7.71 -6.88 -23.47
N GLU A 473 7.58 -6.02 -24.47
CA GLU A 473 6.33 -5.89 -25.22
C GLU A 473 5.93 -7.21 -25.91
N ASN A 474 6.90 -7.85 -26.54
CA ASN A 474 6.72 -9.15 -27.19
C ASN A 474 6.27 -10.23 -26.19
N GLU A 475 6.90 -10.29 -25.01
CA GLU A 475 6.45 -11.21 -23.95
C GLU A 475 5.02 -10.90 -23.49
N LYS A 476 4.66 -9.61 -23.34
CA LYS A 476 3.30 -9.19 -22.97
C LYS A 476 2.28 -9.57 -24.05
N GLU A 477 2.63 -9.43 -25.34
CA GLU A 477 1.77 -9.83 -26.46
C GLU A 477 1.48 -11.33 -26.42
N HIS A 478 2.52 -12.16 -26.28
CA HIS A 478 2.38 -13.62 -26.18
C HIS A 478 1.58 -14.04 -24.96
N ILE A 479 1.91 -13.49 -23.78
CA ILE A 479 1.16 -13.76 -22.54
C ILE A 479 -0.30 -13.34 -22.67
N ALA A 480 -0.56 -12.19 -23.30
CA ALA A 480 -1.92 -11.72 -23.51
C ALA A 480 -2.71 -12.68 -24.39
N ARG A 481 -2.14 -13.12 -25.51
CA ARG A 481 -2.78 -13.98 -26.51
C ARG A 481 -3.02 -15.40 -25.96
N GLU A 482 -1.99 -15.99 -25.39
CA GLU A 482 -2.01 -17.39 -24.98
C GLU A 482 -2.73 -17.61 -23.64
N HIS A 483 -2.68 -16.62 -22.73
CA HIS A 483 -3.16 -16.82 -21.37
C HIS A 483 -4.24 -15.82 -20.94
N LEU A 484 -4.03 -14.49 -21.12
CA LEU A 484 -4.93 -13.51 -20.49
C LEU A 484 -6.27 -13.40 -21.23
N ILE A 485 -6.26 -13.30 -22.55
CA ILE A 485 -7.47 -13.16 -23.35
C ILE A 485 -8.37 -14.39 -23.20
N PRO A 486 -7.88 -15.63 -23.38
CA PRO A 486 -8.71 -16.83 -23.19
C PRO A 486 -9.26 -16.95 -21.76
N LYS A 487 -8.44 -16.61 -20.76
CA LYS A 487 -8.85 -16.58 -19.35
C LYS A 487 -9.98 -15.59 -19.11
N GLN A 488 -9.87 -14.38 -19.64
CA GLN A 488 -10.88 -13.33 -19.44
C GLN A 488 -12.16 -13.60 -20.24
N ILE A 489 -12.08 -14.14 -21.44
CA ILE A 489 -13.22 -14.61 -22.23
C ILE A 489 -14.01 -15.64 -21.42
N LYS A 490 -13.36 -16.67 -20.90
CA LYS A 490 -13.98 -17.70 -20.08
C LYS A 490 -14.57 -17.14 -18.78
N ALA A 491 -13.84 -16.28 -18.09
CA ALA A 491 -14.26 -15.68 -16.81
C ALA A 491 -15.50 -14.78 -16.96
N ASN A 492 -15.69 -14.15 -18.13
CA ASN A 492 -16.83 -13.28 -18.43
C ASN A 492 -17.96 -14.01 -19.22
N GLY A 493 -17.89 -15.34 -19.34
CA GLY A 493 -18.97 -16.14 -19.95
C GLY A 493 -19.07 -16.01 -21.48
N LEU A 494 -18.05 -15.50 -22.14
CA LEU A 494 -17.97 -15.39 -23.60
C LEU A 494 -17.40 -16.66 -24.21
N LYS A 495 -17.69 -16.89 -25.51
CA LYS A 495 -17.01 -17.89 -26.33
C LYS A 495 -15.87 -17.23 -27.11
N GLU A 496 -14.81 -17.96 -27.40
CA GLU A 496 -13.67 -17.45 -28.18
C GLU A 496 -14.08 -16.86 -29.54
N SER A 497 -15.11 -17.43 -30.17
CA SER A 497 -15.65 -16.93 -31.44
C SER A 497 -16.41 -15.60 -31.34
N GLN A 498 -16.73 -15.15 -30.14
CA GLN A 498 -17.55 -13.95 -29.89
C GLN A 498 -16.73 -12.67 -29.69
N LEU A 499 -15.43 -12.80 -29.41
CA LEU A 499 -14.53 -11.65 -29.24
C LEU A 499 -13.25 -11.86 -30.03
N VAL A 500 -12.91 -10.91 -30.90
CA VAL A 500 -11.67 -10.91 -31.67
C VAL A 500 -10.90 -9.62 -31.38
N ILE A 501 -9.64 -9.77 -31.02
CA ILE A 501 -8.70 -8.66 -30.80
C ILE A 501 -7.53 -8.84 -31.76
N GLY A 502 -7.33 -7.89 -32.67
CA GLY A 502 -6.24 -7.94 -33.65
C GLY A 502 -4.87 -7.63 -33.01
N ASP A 503 -3.80 -8.09 -33.64
CA ASP A 503 -2.43 -7.93 -33.12
C ASP A 503 -2.00 -6.46 -33.02
N GLU A 504 -2.37 -5.62 -33.96
CA GLU A 504 -2.08 -4.18 -33.90
C GLU A 504 -2.81 -3.49 -32.75
N VAL A 505 -4.06 -3.92 -32.47
CA VAL A 505 -4.84 -3.40 -31.33
C VAL A 505 -4.25 -3.84 -30.01
N LEU A 506 -3.71 -5.06 -29.96
CA LEU A 506 -3.05 -5.59 -28.78
C LEU A 506 -1.85 -4.73 -28.39
N LYS A 507 -1.04 -4.30 -29.35
CA LYS A 507 0.07 -3.37 -29.14
C LYS A 507 -0.41 -2.02 -28.62
N ASP A 508 -1.43 -1.44 -29.26
CA ASP A 508 -2.02 -0.19 -28.83
C ASP A 508 -2.56 -0.26 -27.38
N ILE A 509 -3.10 -1.43 -26.96
CA ILE A 509 -3.54 -1.64 -25.57
C ILE A 509 -2.35 -1.69 -24.61
N ILE A 510 -1.29 -2.40 -24.98
CA ILE A 510 -0.08 -2.52 -24.15
C ILE A 510 0.58 -1.16 -23.97
N GLU A 511 0.80 -0.41 -25.04
CA GLU A 511 1.51 0.86 -25.03
C GLU A 511 0.66 2.01 -24.45
N GLY A 512 -0.61 2.12 -24.89
CA GLY A 512 -1.43 3.29 -24.62
C GLY A 512 -2.30 3.20 -23.37
N TYR A 513 -2.59 1.98 -22.89
CA TYR A 513 -3.54 1.79 -21.77
C TYR A 513 -2.93 1.12 -20.55
N THR A 514 -1.68 0.67 -20.63
CA THR A 514 -0.96 0.08 -19.51
C THR A 514 0.46 0.62 -19.39
N LYS A 515 0.87 0.94 -18.15
CA LYS A 515 2.27 1.28 -17.83
C LYS A 515 2.62 0.45 -16.59
N GLU A 516 3.16 -0.74 -16.81
CA GLU A 516 3.48 -1.68 -15.74
C GLU A 516 4.60 -2.65 -16.16
N ALA A 517 5.36 -3.12 -15.16
CA ALA A 517 6.40 -4.12 -15.34
C ALA A 517 5.84 -5.50 -15.72
N GLY A 518 4.71 -5.86 -15.15
CA GLY A 518 4.01 -7.13 -15.39
C GLY A 518 2.82 -6.99 -16.35
N VAL A 519 1.77 -7.81 -16.11
CA VAL A 519 0.57 -7.89 -16.96
C VAL A 519 -0.75 -7.78 -16.16
N ARG A 520 -0.71 -7.27 -14.91
CA ARG A 520 -1.89 -7.22 -14.04
C ARG A 520 -2.94 -6.21 -14.51
N ASN A 521 -2.50 -5.03 -14.93
CA ASN A 521 -3.41 -4.02 -15.47
C ASN A 521 -3.86 -4.39 -16.88
N LEU A 522 -2.97 -5.01 -17.68
CA LEU A 522 -3.31 -5.55 -18.99
C LEU A 522 -4.45 -6.59 -18.86
N GLU A 523 -4.36 -7.51 -17.92
CA GLU A 523 -5.44 -8.46 -17.63
C GLU A 523 -6.76 -7.75 -17.27
N ARG A 524 -6.70 -6.68 -16.46
CA ARG A 524 -7.87 -5.87 -16.09
C ARG A 524 -8.50 -5.19 -17.30
N LYS A 525 -7.67 -4.70 -18.25
CA LYS A 525 -8.12 -4.08 -19.49
C LYS A 525 -8.85 -5.09 -20.39
N PHE A 526 -8.31 -6.29 -20.53
CA PHE A 526 -9.04 -7.36 -21.23
C PHE A 526 -10.35 -7.73 -20.53
N GLY A 527 -10.38 -7.78 -19.22
CA GLY A 527 -11.61 -7.96 -18.45
C GLY A 527 -12.65 -6.84 -18.72
N GLU A 528 -12.20 -5.58 -18.87
CA GLU A 528 -13.07 -4.46 -19.23
C GLU A 528 -13.65 -4.62 -20.63
N ILE A 529 -12.80 -4.96 -21.61
CA ILE A 529 -13.22 -5.25 -22.98
C ILE A 529 -14.24 -6.39 -23.01
N CYS A 530 -13.96 -7.49 -22.30
CA CYS A 530 -14.86 -8.65 -22.25
C CYS A 530 -16.23 -8.29 -21.66
N ARG A 531 -16.28 -7.52 -20.59
CA ARG A 531 -17.56 -7.09 -19.98
C ARG A 531 -18.38 -6.20 -20.92
N LYS A 532 -17.73 -5.24 -21.57
CA LYS A 532 -18.43 -4.35 -22.53
C LYS A 532 -18.88 -5.12 -23.78
N SER A 533 -18.06 -6.08 -24.25
CA SER A 533 -18.42 -6.98 -25.36
C SER A 533 -19.60 -7.87 -25.01
N ALA A 534 -19.61 -8.46 -23.80
CA ALA A 534 -20.75 -9.25 -23.32
C ALA A 534 -22.05 -8.42 -23.28
N ARG A 535 -21.95 -7.15 -22.85
CA ARG A 535 -23.08 -6.22 -22.85
C ARG A 535 -23.60 -5.97 -24.28
N LYS A 536 -22.72 -5.71 -25.25
CA LYS A 536 -23.10 -5.48 -26.67
C LYS A 536 -23.76 -6.72 -27.26
N ILE A 537 -23.21 -7.90 -27.04
CA ILE A 537 -23.79 -9.16 -27.51
C ILE A 537 -25.20 -9.39 -26.97
N LEU A 538 -25.45 -9.07 -25.71
CA LEU A 538 -26.75 -9.29 -25.09
C LEU A 538 -27.79 -8.20 -25.45
N GLN A 539 -27.38 -6.94 -25.55
CA GLN A 539 -28.28 -5.82 -25.81
C GLN A 539 -28.51 -5.57 -27.32
N GLU A 540 -27.43 -5.62 -28.11
CA GLU A 540 -27.45 -5.29 -29.55
C GLU A 540 -27.60 -6.54 -30.42
N LYS A 541 -27.62 -7.74 -29.80
CA LYS A 541 -27.73 -9.07 -30.46
C LYS A 541 -26.61 -9.32 -31.49
N GLU A 542 -25.45 -8.70 -31.28
CA GLU A 542 -24.27 -8.99 -32.09
C GLU A 542 -23.82 -10.43 -31.89
N LYS A 543 -23.43 -11.08 -32.97
CA LYS A 543 -22.90 -12.46 -32.90
C LYS A 543 -21.42 -12.49 -32.52
N GLN A 544 -20.69 -11.42 -32.85
CA GLN A 544 -19.26 -11.30 -32.67
C GLN A 544 -18.91 -9.82 -32.53
N VAL A 545 -18.02 -9.50 -31.59
CA VAL A 545 -17.45 -8.17 -31.38
C VAL A 545 -15.99 -8.23 -31.84
N VAL A 546 -15.63 -7.34 -32.76
CA VAL A 546 -14.25 -7.18 -33.25
C VAL A 546 -13.73 -5.86 -32.73
N ILE A 547 -12.62 -5.93 -31.98
CA ILE A 547 -11.93 -4.73 -31.47
C ILE A 547 -10.95 -4.25 -32.53
N THR A 548 -11.10 -2.99 -32.94
CA THR A 548 -10.27 -2.29 -33.91
C THR A 548 -9.68 -1.03 -33.29
N LYS A 549 -8.70 -0.39 -33.95
CA LYS A 549 -8.16 0.90 -33.45
C LYS A 549 -9.23 1.97 -33.34
N ASP A 550 -10.18 2.01 -34.27
CA ASP A 550 -11.23 3.03 -34.33
C ASP A 550 -12.25 2.90 -33.19
N ASN A 551 -12.53 1.69 -32.73
CA ASN A 551 -13.50 1.46 -31.66
C ASN A 551 -12.89 1.19 -30.28
N LEU A 552 -11.56 1.13 -30.17
CA LEU A 552 -10.87 0.84 -28.93
C LEU A 552 -11.19 1.86 -27.83
N GLU A 553 -11.35 3.13 -28.18
CA GLU A 553 -11.73 4.19 -27.25
C GLU A 553 -13.13 3.99 -26.64
N ASP A 554 -14.06 3.36 -27.35
CA ASP A 554 -15.39 3.02 -26.79
C ASP A 554 -15.30 2.00 -25.67
N PHE A 555 -14.31 1.11 -25.74
CA PHE A 555 -14.09 0.05 -24.76
C PHE A 555 -13.23 0.50 -23.60
N LEU A 556 -12.16 1.25 -23.81
CA LEU A 556 -11.15 1.56 -22.80
C LEU A 556 -11.05 3.05 -22.47
N GLY A 557 -11.82 3.91 -23.18
CA GLY A 557 -11.67 5.36 -23.11
C GLY A 557 -10.43 5.84 -23.86
N ARG A 558 -10.08 7.10 -23.73
CA ARG A 558 -8.89 7.67 -24.37
C ARG A 558 -7.61 7.05 -23.79
N SER A 559 -6.62 6.84 -24.67
CA SER A 559 -5.28 6.45 -24.25
C SER A 559 -4.73 7.42 -23.20
N ARG A 560 -4.20 6.88 -22.11
CA ARG A 560 -3.70 7.67 -20.96
C ARG A 560 -2.18 7.76 -20.93
N TYR A 561 -1.51 6.84 -21.58
CA TYR A 561 -0.06 6.74 -21.55
C TYR A 561 0.48 7.10 -22.93
N THR A 562 1.17 8.20 -22.98
CA THR A 562 2.05 8.57 -24.08
C THR A 562 3.46 8.54 -23.51
N TYR A 563 4.31 7.66 -24.02
CA TYR A 563 5.71 7.77 -23.66
C TYR A 563 6.21 9.16 -24.09
N GLN A 564 6.87 9.85 -23.18
CA GLN A 564 7.51 11.12 -23.51
C GLN A 564 8.55 10.81 -24.60
N LYS A 565 8.22 11.17 -25.83
CA LYS A 565 9.12 11.02 -26.97
C LYS A 565 10.41 11.77 -26.72
N VAL A 566 11.49 11.29 -27.34
CA VAL A 566 12.79 11.95 -27.39
C VAL A 566 12.63 13.44 -27.65
N ASN A 567 13.47 14.27 -27.03
CA ASN A 567 13.52 15.69 -27.36
C ASN A 567 13.75 15.85 -28.86
N GLU A 568 12.98 16.71 -29.51
CA GLU A 568 13.08 16.89 -30.96
C GLU A 568 14.39 17.54 -31.40
N LYS A 569 15.07 18.24 -30.48
CA LYS A 569 16.31 19.00 -30.73
C LYS A 569 17.27 18.86 -29.55
N ASP A 570 18.54 19.06 -29.85
CA ASP A 570 19.60 19.19 -28.85
C ASP A 570 19.37 20.47 -28.05
N GLU A 571 19.34 20.36 -26.72
CA GLU A 571 18.99 21.47 -25.82
C GLU A 571 20.05 21.67 -24.73
N VAL A 572 20.21 22.92 -24.29
CA VAL A 572 21.14 23.30 -23.23
C VAL A 572 20.46 23.10 -21.87
N GLY A 573 21.14 22.42 -20.94
CA GLY A 573 20.66 22.24 -19.59
C GLY A 573 19.57 21.16 -19.44
N ILE A 574 19.21 20.47 -20.50
CA ILE A 574 18.19 19.41 -20.47
C ILE A 574 18.83 18.07 -20.82
N VAL A 575 18.71 17.10 -19.92
CA VAL A 575 19.28 15.76 -20.10
C VAL A 575 18.27 14.69 -19.69
N ARG A 576 18.24 13.57 -20.42
CA ARG A 576 17.44 12.41 -20.04
C ARG A 576 18.24 11.40 -19.25
N GLY A 577 17.76 11.13 -18.05
CA GLY A 577 18.18 10.01 -17.22
C GLY A 577 17.26 8.81 -17.41
N LEU A 578 17.71 7.67 -16.91
CA LEU A 578 16.95 6.44 -16.87
C LEU A 578 16.69 6.06 -15.41
N ALA A 579 15.44 5.83 -15.08
CA ALA A 579 14.99 5.43 -13.75
C ALA A 579 14.37 4.04 -13.77
N TRP A 580 14.39 3.42 -12.61
CA TRP A 580 13.64 2.21 -12.32
C TRP A 580 12.62 2.50 -11.20
N THR A 581 11.41 2.01 -11.37
CA THR A 581 10.30 2.17 -10.43
C THR A 581 9.61 0.83 -10.20
N SER A 582 8.77 0.74 -9.19
CA SER A 582 7.94 -0.45 -8.93
C SER A 582 7.00 -0.85 -10.08
N VAL A 583 6.77 0.06 -11.02
CA VAL A 583 5.93 -0.18 -12.21
C VAL A 583 6.74 -0.44 -13.48
N GLY A 584 8.07 -0.45 -13.39
CA GLY A 584 9.00 -0.68 -14.51
C GLY A 584 9.99 0.45 -14.70
N GLY A 585 10.66 0.46 -15.85
CA GLY A 585 11.57 1.53 -16.22
C GLY A 585 10.84 2.80 -16.65
N ASP A 586 11.47 3.94 -16.43
CA ASP A 586 10.98 5.25 -16.89
C ASP A 586 12.14 6.14 -17.32
N THR A 587 11.84 7.19 -18.10
CA THR A 587 12.81 8.23 -18.43
C THR A 587 12.58 9.45 -17.56
N LEU A 588 13.65 10.03 -17.03
CA LEU A 588 13.61 11.25 -16.24
C LEU A 588 14.19 12.40 -17.05
N GLN A 589 13.41 13.44 -17.30
CA GLN A 589 13.94 14.69 -17.81
C GLN A 589 14.53 15.51 -16.66
N ILE A 590 15.79 15.86 -16.75
CA ILE A 590 16.48 16.72 -15.79
C ILE A 590 16.72 18.05 -16.44
N GLU A 591 16.18 19.09 -15.86
CA GLU A 591 16.28 20.46 -16.33
C GLU A 591 17.16 21.27 -15.37
N VAL A 592 18.10 22.00 -15.92
CA VAL A 592 18.98 22.89 -15.15
C VAL A 592 18.90 24.28 -15.72
N ASN A 593 18.58 25.24 -14.85
CA ASN A 593 18.56 26.66 -15.18
C ASN A 593 19.62 27.40 -14.38
N LEU A 594 20.23 28.40 -15.02
CA LEU A 594 21.18 29.34 -14.43
C LEU A 594 20.54 30.69 -14.29
N MET A 595 20.73 31.34 -13.15
CA MET A 595 20.22 32.66 -12.87
C MET A 595 21.33 33.51 -12.22
N PRO A 596 21.39 34.83 -12.47
CA PRO A 596 22.20 35.72 -11.63
C PRO A 596 21.78 35.58 -10.17
N GLY A 597 22.72 35.38 -9.26
CA GLY A 597 22.41 35.13 -7.87
C GLY A 597 23.60 35.22 -6.92
N LYS A 598 23.57 34.46 -5.84
CA LYS A 598 24.61 34.49 -4.79
C LYS A 598 25.34 33.15 -4.65
N GLY A 599 25.12 32.23 -5.56
CA GLY A 599 25.71 30.89 -5.56
C GLY A 599 24.81 29.83 -4.91
N ASP A 600 23.52 30.09 -4.83
CA ASP A 600 22.54 29.13 -4.27
C ASP A 600 22.36 27.92 -5.18
N PHE A 601 22.20 26.74 -4.56
CA PHE A 601 21.99 25.50 -5.24
C PHE A 601 20.58 24.96 -4.91
N LEU A 602 19.64 25.14 -5.82
CA LEU A 602 18.24 24.85 -5.64
C LEU A 602 17.88 23.50 -6.28
N LEU A 603 17.13 22.67 -5.54
CA LEU A 603 16.69 21.35 -5.99
C LEU A 603 15.17 21.24 -5.83
N THR A 604 14.46 20.94 -6.91
CA THR A 604 13.00 20.78 -6.92
C THR A 604 12.57 19.53 -7.70
N GLY A 605 11.38 18.98 -7.42
CA GLY A 605 10.83 17.79 -8.07
C GLY A 605 10.65 16.59 -7.13
N GLN A 606 10.48 16.82 -5.82
CA GLN A 606 10.35 15.78 -4.77
C GLN A 606 11.50 14.77 -4.77
N LEU A 607 12.72 15.30 -4.72
CA LEU A 607 13.93 14.48 -4.65
C LEU A 607 14.13 13.95 -3.24
N GLY A 608 14.38 12.64 -3.12
CA GLY A 608 14.81 12.00 -1.89
C GLY A 608 16.24 12.40 -1.50
N ASP A 609 16.67 12.01 -0.32
CA ASP A 609 17.95 12.47 0.24
C ASP A 609 19.14 11.92 -0.53
N VAL A 610 19.09 10.67 -0.98
CA VAL A 610 20.17 10.06 -1.80
C VAL A 610 20.34 10.81 -3.13
N MET A 611 19.24 11.19 -3.76
CA MET A 611 19.30 11.95 -5.01
C MET A 611 19.83 13.38 -4.81
N LYS A 612 19.49 14.02 -3.67
CA LYS A 612 20.06 15.34 -3.29
C LYS A 612 21.56 15.26 -3.06
N GLU A 613 22.03 14.22 -2.34
CA GLU A 613 23.46 13.98 -2.14
C GLU A 613 24.17 13.72 -3.47
N SER A 614 23.57 12.99 -4.37
CA SER A 614 24.11 12.74 -5.71
C SER A 614 24.23 14.04 -6.53
N ALA A 615 23.26 14.96 -6.41
CA ALA A 615 23.34 16.28 -7.04
C ALA A 615 24.47 17.12 -6.43
N GLN A 616 24.66 17.08 -5.10
CA GLN A 616 25.77 17.76 -4.42
C GLN A 616 27.13 17.19 -4.81
N ALA A 617 27.24 15.88 -4.98
CA ALA A 617 28.46 15.25 -5.50
C ALA A 617 28.75 15.72 -6.93
N GLY A 618 27.73 15.84 -7.77
CA GLY A 618 27.83 16.34 -9.15
C GLY A 618 28.34 17.77 -9.23
N ILE A 619 27.78 18.70 -8.46
CA ILE A 619 28.26 20.10 -8.46
C ILE A 619 29.66 20.23 -7.86
N SER A 620 29.99 19.41 -6.84
CA SER A 620 31.34 19.38 -6.27
C SER A 620 32.36 18.90 -7.28
N TYR A 621 32.03 17.87 -8.08
CA TYR A 621 32.88 17.42 -9.18
C TYR A 621 33.08 18.53 -10.22
N ILE A 622 31.99 19.20 -10.66
CA ILE A 622 32.09 20.28 -11.65
C ILE A 622 33.00 21.42 -11.15
N ARG A 623 32.86 21.81 -9.89
CA ARG A 623 33.75 22.81 -9.28
C ARG A 623 35.21 22.37 -9.30
N SER A 624 35.49 21.09 -9.07
CA SER A 624 36.86 20.57 -9.07
C SER A 624 37.51 20.51 -10.45
N VAL A 625 36.73 20.53 -11.53
CA VAL A 625 37.22 20.48 -12.91
C VAL A 625 36.90 21.76 -13.69
N ALA A 626 36.44 22.80 -13.00
CA ALA A 626 35.99 24.08 -13.60
C ALA A 626 37.00 24.66 -14.57
N ASP A 627 38.29 24.68 -14.20
CA ASP A 627 39.37 25.24 -15.03
C ASP A 627 39.50 24.57 -16.40
N ARG A 628 39.19 23.24 -16.48
CA ARG A 628 39.25 22.47 -17.74
C ARG A 628 38.19 22.91 -18.74
N TYR A 629 37.08 23.48 -18.25
CA TYR A 629 35.96 23.92 -19.05
C TYR A 629 35.91 25.46 -19.18
N GLY A 630 36.97 26.16 -18.71
CA GLY A 630 37.05 27.61 -18.77
C GLY A 630 36.09 28.34 -17.82
N ILE A 631 35.62 27.67 -16.77
CA ILE A 631 34.69 28.24 -15.79
C ILE A 631 35.49 28.93 -14.69
N LYS A 632 35.28 30.23 -14.53
CA LYS A 632 35.95 31.01 -13.48
C LYS A 632 35.40 30.67 -12.10
N PRO A 633 36.23 30.70 -11.04
CA PRO A 633 35.76 30.42 -9.67
C PRO A 633 34.65 31.37 -9.18
N GLU A 634 34.65 32.63 -9.66
CA GLU A 634 33.64 33.63 -9.34
C GLU A 634 32.26 33.24 -9.86
N PHE A 635 32.19 32.50 -10.95
CA PHE A 635 30.94 32.05 -11.57
C PHE A 635 29.98 31.40 -10.54
N PHE A 636 30.51 30.53 -9.68
CA PHE A 636 29.73 29.82 -8.66
C PHE A 636 29.30 30.72 -7.49
N LYS A 637 29.75 31.97 -7.43
CA LYS A 637 29.31 32.94 -6.43
C LYS A 637 28.35 33.99 -6.99
N GLU A 638 28.29 34.09 -8.31
CA GLU A 638 27.51 35.12 -9.01
C GLU A 638 26.27 34.55 -9.70
N HIS A 639 26.14 33.21 -9.71
CA HIS A 639 25.01 32.51 -10.35
C HIS A 639 24.42 31.50 -9.40
N ASP A 640 23.09 31.48 -9.31
CA ASP A 640 22.31 30.43 -8.69
C ASP A 640 22.03 29.34 -9.73
N LEU A 641 22.06 28.10 -9.29
CA LEU A 641 21.85 26.94 -10.12
C LEU A 641 20.63 26.18 -9.60
N HIS A 642 19.62 26.05 -10.45
CA HIS A 642 18.38 25.37 -10.11
C HIS A 642 18.22 24.09 -10.95
N ILE A 643 18.18 22.95 -10.28
CA ILE A 643 17.84 21.66 -10.89
C ILE A 643 16.37 21.39 -10.62
N HIS A 644 15.63 21.12 -11.68
CA HIS A 644 14.24 20.69 -11.62
C HIS A 644 14.08 19.34 -12.31
N ILE A 645 13.41 18.39 -11.63
CA ILE A 645 12.99 17.15 -12.25
C ILE A 645 11.46 17.16 -12.28
N PRO A 646 10.84 17.32 -13.46
CA PRO A 646 9.39 17.36 -13.63
C PRO A 646 8.68 16.14 -13.03
N GLU A 647 7.34 16.16 -13.01
CA GLU A 647 6.48 15.15 -12.38
C GLU A 647 6.58 15.11 -10.85
N GLY A 648 6.35 16.28 -10.22
CA GLY A 648 6.42 16.45 -8.75
C GLY A 648 5.43 15.62 -7.92
N ALA A 649 4.51 14.91 -8.55
CA ALA A 649 3.58 14.00 -7.84
C ALA A 649 4.22 12.65 -7.45
N VAL A 650 5.38 12.29 -8.02
CA VAL A 650 6.07 11.02 -7.78
C VAL A 650 7.39 11.29 -7.06
N PRO A 651 7.59 10.80 -5.84
CA PRO A 651 8.87 10.87 -5.15
C PRO A 651 9.96 10.15 -5.95
N LYS A 652 11.13 10.77 -6.06
CA LYS A 652 12.27 10.26 -6.81
C LYS A 652 13.47 10.16 -5.89
N ASP A 653 14.05 8.97 -5.78
CA ASP A 653 15.26 8.76 -4.98
C ASP A 653 16.20 7.76 -5.65
N GLY A 654 17.50 7.89 -5.35
CA GLY A 654 18.53 7.00 -5.82
C GLY A 654 19.75 7.71 -6.43
N PRO A 655 20.93 7.08 -6.38
CA PRO A 655 22.18 7.69 -6.83
C PRO A 655 22.39 7.65 -8.36
N SER A 656 21.61 6.84 -9.09
CA SER A 656 21.83 6.52 -10.51
C SER A 656 21.60 7.66 -11.49
N ALA A 657 21.07 8.81 -11.04
CA ALA A 657 20.92 10.02 -11.83
C ALA A 657 22.14 10.97 -11.73
N GLY A 658 23.20 10.59 -11.01
CA GLY A 658 24.34 11.44 -10.72
C GLY A 658 25.04 11.97 -11.96
N ILE A 659 25.38 11.09 -12.92
CA ILE A 659 26.01 11.52 -14.18
C ILE A 659 25.06 12.39 -15.02
N THR A 660 23.77 12.14 -14.95
CA THR A 660 22.75 12.89 -15.69
C THR A 660 22.64 14.32 -15.16
N MET A 661 22.54 14.47 -13.84
CA MET A 661 22.51 15.79 -13.19
C MET A 661 23.80 16.56 -13.43
N ALA A 662 24.96 15.91 -13.31
CA ALA A 662 26.26 16.55 -13.57
C ALA A 662 26.38 17.00 -15.05
N THR A 663 25.89 16.20 -15.99
CA THR A 663 25.88 16.56 -17.42
C THR A 663 24.97 17.77 -17.66
N ALA A 664 23.76 17.77 -17.09
CA ALA A 664 22.80 18.87 -17.22
C ALA A 664 23.36 20.19 -16.64
N MET A 665 23.97 20.11 -15.45
CA MET A 665 24.63 21.27 -14.84
C MET A 665 25.76 21.83 -15.71
N LEU A 666 26.66 20.96 -16.18
CA LEU A 666 27.78 21.42 -16.99
C LEU A 666 27.31 21.94 -18.36
N SER A 667 26.30 21.32 -18.97
CA SER A 667 25.66 21.83 -20.18
C SER A 667 25.12 23.25 -19.97
N ALA A 668 24.37 23.49 -18.89
CA ALA A 668 23.83 24.80 -18.55
C ALA A 668 24.94 25.84 -18.30
N ILE A 669 26.00 25.48 -17.57
CA ILE A 669 27.12 26.36 -17.23
C ILE A 669 27.94 26.74 -18.49
N THR A 670 28.18 25.79 -19.39
CA THR A 670 28.99 25.99 -20.59
C THR A 670 28.21 26.47 -21.78
N GLY A 671 26.88 26.45 -21.73
CA GLY A 671 26.01 26.77 -22.88
C GLY A 671 26.06 25.75 -24.01
N ARG A 672 26.63 24.56 -23.79
CA ARG A 672 26.72 23.48 -24.78
C ARG A 672 25.49 22.60 -24.73
N ALA A 673 24.87 22.36 -25.89
CA ALA A 673 23.68 21.52 -25.97
C ALA A 673 24.01 20.05 -25.72
N VAL A 674 23.01 19.31 -25.18
CA VAL A 674 23.06 17.87 -24.98
C VAL A 674 22.30 17.19 -26.14
N ARG A 675 22.83 16.09 -26.65
CA ARG A 675 22.20 15.32 -27.74
C ARG A 675 20.82 14.81 -27.34
N ALA A 676 19.84 15.06 -28.20
CA ALA A 676 18.44 14.75 -27.96
C ALA A 676 18.16 13.23 -27.86
N ASN A 677 18.84 12.43 -28.71
CA ASN A 677 18.63 11.00 -28.84
C ASN A 677 19.42 10.14 -27.82
N LEU A 678 19.95 10.76 -26.76
CA LEU A 678 20.81 10.13 -25.79
C LEU A 678 20.16 10.12 -24.41
N ALA A 679 20.28 9.00 -23.71
CA ALA A 679 20.00 8.92 -22.28
C ALA A 679 21.19 8.31 -21.54
N MET A 680 21.21 8.49 -20.23
CA MET A 680 22.30 8.01 -19.41
C MET A 680 21.83 7.57 -18.02
N THR A 681 22.61 6.68 -17.41
CA THR A 681 22.43 6.28 -16.03
C THR A 681 23.79 5.95 -15.41
N GLY A 682 24.00 6.35 -14.17
CA GLY A 682 25.24 6.10 -13.46
C GLY A 682 25.34 6.93 -12.20
N GLU A 683 25.98 6.40 -11.17
CA GLU A 683 26.32 7.13 -9.97
C GLU A 683 27.65 7.86 -10.20
N ILE A 684 27.76 9.09 -9.69
CA ILE A 684 28.97 9.91 -9.81
C ILE A 684 29.71 10.00 -8.47
N THR A 685 31.02 9.90 -8.50
CA THR A 685 31.87 10.21 -7.36
C THR A 685 32.43 11.62 -7.43
N LEU A 686 32.92 12.15 -6.30
CA LEU A 686 33.59 13.48 -6.24
C LEU A 686 34.79 13.61 -7.18
N ARG A 687 35.36 12.49 -7.64
CA ARG A 687 36.49 12.45 -8.58
C ARG A 687 36.07 12.15 -10.02
N GLY A 688 34.75 12.13 -10.30
CA GLY A 688 34.21 11.89 -11.63
C GLY A 688 34.29 10.44 -12.11
N ARG A 689 34.45 9.45 -11.22
CA ARG A 689 34.28 8.05 -11.57
C ARG A 689 32.78 7.74 -11.69
N VAL A 690 32.44 6.87 -12.63
CA VAL A 690 31.08 6.40 -12.83
C VAL A 690 30.95 5.01 -12.21
N LEU A 691 30.05 4.87 -11.23
CA LEU A 691 29.81 3.64 -10.49
C LEU A 691 28.61 2.88 -11.05
N PRO A 692 28.57 1.53 -10.85
CA PRO A 692 27.51 0.68 -11.37
C PRO A 692 26.16 0.97 -10.71
N ILE A 693 25.09 0.57 -11.44
CA ILE A 693 23.70 0.81 -11.03
C ILE A 693 22.86 -0.46 -11.17
N GLY A 694 21.73 -0.51 -10.47
CA GLY A 694 20.76 -1.59 -10.59
C GLY A 694 19.60 -1.28 -11.56
N GLY A 695 18.80 -2.31 -11.90
CA GLY A 695 17.61 -2.19 -12.73
C GLY A 695 17.91 -1.83 -14.19
N LEU A 696 19.03 -2.33 -14.73
CA LEU A 696 19.49 -1.93 -16.07
C LEU A 696 18.55 -2.42 -17.17
N LYS A 697 17.98 -3.62 -17.06
CA LYS A 697 17.02 -4.17 -18.05
C LYS A 697 15.82 -3.22 -18.21
N GLU A 698 15.22 -2.81 -17.10
CA GLU A 698 14.07 -1.91 -17.07
C GLU A 698 14.43 -0.52 -17.65
N LYS A 699 15.60 0.00 -17.31
CA LYS A 699 16.10 1.27 -17.80
C LYS A 699 16.31 1.25 -19.33
N MET A 700 16.86 0.16 -19.86
CA MET A 700 17.04 -0.01 -21.30
C MET A 700 15.70 -0.15 -22.04
N LEU A 701 14.74 -0.88 -21.47
CA LEU A 701 13.38 -0.95 -21.99
C LEU A 701 12.74 0.44 -22.07
N ALA A 702 12.85 1.23 -21.01
CA ALA A 702 12.32 2.59 -20.99
C ALA A 702 12.98 3.48 -22.05
N ALA A 703 14.30 3.36 -22.24
CA ALA A 703 15.01 4.08 -23.29
C ALA A 703 14.48 3.70 -24.69
N LYS A 704 14.27 2.40 -24.95
CA LYS A 704 13.74 1.90 -26.21
C LYS A 704 12.33 2.44 -26.49
N TYR A 705 11.44 2.37 -25.50
CA TYR A 705 10.06 2.90 -25.62
C TYR A 705 10.00 4.41 -25.82
N ALA A 706 10.95 5.14 -25.22
CA ALA A 706 11.07 6.59 -25.44
C ALA A 706 11.66 6.95 -26.81
N GLY A 707 12.10 5.98 -27.62
CA GLY A 707 12.73 6.20 -28.92
C GLY A 707 14.18 6.69 -28.83
N ILE A 708 14.85 6.48 -27.69
CA ILE A 708 16.26 6.79 -27.50
C ILE A 708 17.09 5.77 -28.27
N THR A 709 18.09 6.25 -29.00
CA THR A 709 18.95 5.40 -29.83
C THR A 709 20.35 5.18 -29.24
N LYS A 710 20.74 6.00 -28.25
CA LYS A 710 22.04 5.91 -27.62
C LYS A 710 21.93 5.98 -26.12
N ILE A 711 22.57 5.05 -25.41
CA ILE A 711 22.59 5.05 -23.93
C ILE A 711 24.02 5.00 -23.40
N LEU A 712 24.29 5.76 -22.34
CA LEU A 712 25.55 5.71 -21.59
C LEU A 712 25.33 4.91 -20.31
N VAL A 713 26.13 3.88 -20.14
CA VAL A 713 26.04 2.89 -19.06
C VAL A 713 27.40 2.76 -18.38
N PRO A 714 27.47 2.59 -17.05
CA PRO A 714 28.75 2.35 -16.37
C PRO A 714 29.44 1.11 -16.90
N ASP A 715 30.75 1.17 -17.10
CA ASP A 715 31.54 0.02 -17.60
C ASP A 715 31.44 -1.21 -16.72
N GLN A 716 31.30 -1.04 -15.43
CA GLN A 716 31.11 -2.13 -14.47
C GLN A 716 29.77 -2.89 -14.63
N ASN A 717 28.78 -2.30 -15.33
CA ASN A 717 27.55 -2.99 -15.70
C ASN A 717 27.64 -3.77 -17.03
N ARG A 718 28.85 -3.94 -17.58
CA ARG A 718 29.03 -4.74 -18.81
C ARG A 718 28.50 -6.17 -18.69
N PRO A 719 28.74 -6.91 -17.59
CA PRO A 719 28.17 -8.25 -17.43
C PRO A 719 26.62 -8.22 -17.44
N ASP A 720 26.01 -7.23 -16.81
CA ASP A 720 24.54 -7.10 -16.79
C ASP A 720 24.00 -6.88 -18.21
N VAL A 721 24.68 -6.05 -19.02
CA VAL A 721 24.30 -5.82 -20.42
C VAL A 721 24.44 -7.08 -21.26
N GLU A 722 25.48 -7.89 -21.04
CA GLU A 722 25.67 -9.15 -21.77
C GLU A 722 24.53 -10.12 -21.53
N GLU A 723 24.00 -10.15 -20.30
CA GLU A 723 22.88 -11.00 -19.90
C GLU A 723 21.50 -10.54 -20.38
N ILE A 724 21.35 -9.29 -20.81
CA ILE A 724 20.09 -8.75 -21.32
C ILE A 724 19.79 -9.32 -22.70
N ASP A 725 18.53 -9.63 -22.96
CA ASP A 725 18.03 -10.19 -24.21
C ASP A 725 18.42 -9.33 -25.43
N GLY A 726 18.75 -9.97 -26.53
CA GLY A 726 19.13 -9.30 -27.77
C GLY A 726 18.04 -8.36 -28.29
N GLU A 727 16.77 -8.73 -28.13
CA GLU A 727 15.62 -7.92 -28.51
C GLU A 727 15.63 -6.53 -27.85
N ILE A 728 16.03 -6.43 -26.59
CA ILE A 728 16.10 -5.15 -25.85
C ILE A 728 17.25 -4.30 -26.36
N LYS A 729 18.37 -4.94 -26.70
CA LYS A 729 19.58 -4.27 -27.23
C LYS A 729 19.42 -3.79 -28.66
N ASP A 730 18.53 -4.40 -29.41
CA ASP A 730 18.30 -4.06 -30.80
C ASP A 730 17.79 -2.62 -30.99
N GLY A 731 18.47 -1.86 -31.86
CA GLY A 731 18.21 -0.43 -32.06
C GLY A 731 18.84 0.51 -31.02
N LEU A 732 19.54 0.00 -29.98
CA LEU A 732 20.24 0.80 -28.99
C LEU A 732 21.76 0.74 -29.16
N THR A 733 22.41 1.88 -29.28
CA THR A 733 23.85 2.00 -29.19
C THR A 733 24.26 2.15 -27.74
N ILE A 734 24.88 1.14 -27.17
CA ILE A 734 25.31 1.11 -25.77
C ILE A 734 26.78 1.55 -25.69
N VAL A 735 27.02 2.62 -24.95
CA VAL A 735 28.38 3.14 -24.72
C VAL A 735 28.73 2.99 -23.25
N PHE A 736 29.80 2.25 -22.98
CA PHE A 736 30.32 2.04 -21.63
C PHE A 736 31.23 3.17 -21.21
N VAL A 737 31.02 3.69 -20.00
CA VAL A 737 31.75 4.83 -19.45
C VAL A 737 32.27 4.53 -18.04
N GLU A 738 33.54 4.89 -17.79
CA GLU A 738 34.19 4.76 -16.48
C GLU A 738 34.32 6.12 -15.77
N LYS A 739 34.39 7.20 -16.56
CA LYS A 739 34.63 8.55 -16.07
C LYS A 739 33.67 9.56 -16.67
N MET A 740 33.38 10.58 -15.93
CA MET A 740 32.54 11.68 -16.35
C MET A 740 33.02 12.39 -17.60
N GLU A 741 34.33 12.45 -17.84
CA GLU A 741 34.92 13.02 -19.08
C GLU A 741 34.42 12.29 -20.34
N GLN A 742 34.29 10.96 -20.29
CA GLN A 742 33.76 10.15 -21.38
C GLN A 742 32.27 10.43 -21.59
N VAL A 743 31.51 10.55 -20.48
CA VAL A 743 30.09 10.92 -20.52
C VAL A 743 29.90 12.23 -21.23
N LEU A 744 30.64 13.27 -20.83
CA LEU A 744 30.52 14.61 -21.41
C LEU A 744 30.94 14.68 -22.88
N LYS A 745 31.96 13.91 -23.29
CA LYS A 745 32.38 13.81 -24.69
C LYS A 745 31.29 13.22 -25.59
N GLU A 746 30.57 12.23 -25.08
CA GLU A 746 29.50 11.56 -25.83
C GLU A 746 28.18 12.34 -25.80
N ALA A 747 27.92 13.08 -24.72
CA ALA A 747 26.66 13.77 -24.48
C ALA A 747 26.61 15.19 -25.06
N LEU A 748 27.71 15.98 -24.95
CA LEU A 748 27.72 17.38 -25.37
C LEU A 748 28.06 17.51 -26.86
N VAL A 749 27.35 18.45 -27.50
CA VAL A 749 27.59 18.80 -28.92
C VAL A 749 28.75 19.78 -29.03
#